data_ff1ca613fd2e23ce6fe6a5d86213018e
#
_entry.id   ff1ca613fd2e23ce6fe6a5d86213018e
#
_cell.length_a   1.000
_cell.length_b   1.000
_cell.length_c   1.000
_cell.angle_alpha   90.00
_cell.angle_beta   90.00
_cell.angle_gamma   90.00
#
_symmetry.space_group_name_H-M   'P 1'
#
loop_
_entity.id
_entity.type
_entity.pdbx_description
1 polymer ?
#
loop_
_entity_poly.entity_id
_entity_poly.type
_entity_poly.pdbx_seq_one_letter_code
_entity_poly.pdbx_strand_id
1 'polypeptide(L)'
;LAQGRPIKGNILYLGGPLTFSGTLRRSFDKTLGVTGTLPENSLLFVAMGAAFYADEESDLREVAKRLDDYSATATYVSLPPLFANKQEYEDFHARHLKATVPCLPFGADCGPVHIGIDSGSTTIKLVVIDNDANILFERYRPNLGNPIPLVRETLLGLYRDHPGLQIASVTTTGYGEELVKNAFHCDRGLVETVAHFTAAKHFLPDVDFIIDIGGQDMKCFKIEDGAISNIFLNEACSSGCGSFLQTFAQALGYDVKEFAALGLFADKPVDLGSRCTVFMNSSVKQAQKDGASIENISAGLSISVVKNALYKVIRASSPEELGRNIVVQGGTFYNEAVLRAFEKEMGVNVIRPDIAGLMGAFGAALYGKAKAGAHARSTVLTQLELEHFSQKVNTVQCQGCGNHCQLTVNVFADGKRFISGNRCDKPVTGKANNEDLDLYAYKLKLLDGYRKAAAPANSRGKIGIPLCLNMYELLPFWHTLFSRLGFEVVVSPFSNRKLYQSGQATIPSDTACFPAKLSHGHIHWLCEQGVDAIFYPCMSYNLDEHLGDNHYNCPVVAYYPEVLEGNCPELKATKFIYDYFNLERRKDFYKKFQQTLDHYFPGLDRKAVHEAIDAAYDEYARHMQQLRDKGTEIIAQARREGRRIIVLAGRPYHVDPEVNHGIDQLIIRQGAAVISEDSVSWHEQKFQTSVLNQWTYHSRLYAAAKYCTENPDMDLVQLVSFGCGLDAVTTDETREILQAGSKLYTQLKIDEITNLGAVNIRLRSLFAALEERKEDKK
;
A
#
# COMPACT_ATOMS: atom_id res chain seq x y z
N LEU A 1 20.51 0.63 -12.63
CA LEU A 1 21.55 -0.35 -12.96
C LEU A 1 22.91 0.33 -13.12
N ALA A 2 22.99 1.50 -13.76
CA ALA A 2 24.26 2.21 -13.95
C ALA A 2 24.77 2.92 -12.67
N GLN A 3 23.93 3.12 -11.66
CA GLN A 3 24.28 3.75 -10.37
C GLN A 3 25.02 5.10 -10.55
N GLY A 4 24.51 5.95 -11.46
CA GLY A 4 25.13 7.24 -11.77
C GLY A 4 26.41 7.17 -12.62
N ARG A 5 26.91 5.98 -12.96
CA ARG A 5 28.08 5.85 -13.82
C ARG A 5 27.76 6.24 -15.26
N PRO A 6 28.58 7.02 -15.93
CA PRO A 6 28.34 7.40 -17.32
C PRO A 6 28.41 6.16 -18.22
N ILE A 7 27.37 5.92 -19.00
CA ILE A 7 27.35 4.91 -20.05
C ILE A 7 28.00 5.53 -21.27
N LYS A 8 29.15 4.95 -21.69
CA LYS A 8 29.96 5.45 -22.81
C LYS A 8 30.09 4.39 -23.90
N GLY A 9 30.30 4.83 -25.14
CA GLY A 9 30.52 3.98 -26.29
C GLY A 9 29.29 3.84 -27.18
N ASN A 10 29.35 2.92 -28.15
CA ASN A 10 28.24 2.63 -29.05
C ASN A 10 27.20 1.78 -28.35
N ILE A 11 25.95 2.25 -28.37
CA ILE A 11 24.82 1.58 -27.71
C ILE A 11 24.05 0.79 -28.74
N LEU A 12 23.89 -0.52 -28.49
CA LEU A 12 23.06 -1.41 -29.30
C LEU A 12 21.77 -1.76 -28.50
N TYR A 13 20.64 -1.67 -29.15
CA TYR A 13 19.36 -2.10 -28.62
C TYR A 13 19.05 -3.53 -29.04
N LEU A 14 19.03 -4.43 -28.06
CA LEU A 14 18.82 -5.87 -28.29
C LEU A 14 17.66 -6.40 -27.44
N GLY A 15 17.10 -7.52 -27.89
CA GLY A 15 16.01 -8.21 -27.19
C GLY A 15 14.63 -7.63 -27.47
N GLY A 16 13.59 -8.40 -27.13
CA GLY A 16 12.20 -8.12 -27.51
C GLY A 16 11.70 -6.73 -27.19
N PRO A 17 11.73 -6.26 -25.92
CA PRO A 17 11.21 -4.94 -25.55
C PRO A 17 11.85 -3.80 -26.33
N LEU A 18 13.16 -3.82 -26.50
CA LEU A 18 13.88 -2.78 -27.23
C LEU A 18 13.74 -2.92 -28.75
N THR A 19 13.50 -4.12 -29.28
CA THR A 19 13.22 -4.33 -30.71
C THR A 19 11.86 -3.77 -31.10
N PHE A 20 10.81 -4.06 -30.32
CA PHE A 20 9.45 -3.71 -30.71
C PHE A 20 9.01 -2.30 -30.24
N SER A 21 9.50 -1.81 -29.11
CA SER A 21 9.08 -0.52 -28.57
C SER A 21 9.99 0.64 -28.98
N GLY A 22 9.63 1.36 -30.06
CA GLY A 22 10.31 2.59 -30.46
C GLY A 22 10.24 3.70 -29.40
N THR A 23 9.20 3.74 -28.61
CA THR A 23 9.05 4.70 -27.51
C THR A 23 10.08 4.44 -26.40
N LEU A 24 10.30 3.17 -26.06
CA LEU A 24 11.30 2.79 -25.08
C LEU A 24 12.72 3.18 -25.54
N ARG A 25 13.07 2.93 -26.80
CA ARG A 25 14.37 3.37 -27.35
C ARG A 25 14.56 4.88 -27.29
N ARG A 26 13.55 5.66 -27.72
CA ARG A 26 13.61 7.15 -27.63
C ARG A 26 13.76 7.63 -26.18
N SER A 27 13.16 6.94 -25.23
CA SER A 27 13.33 7.24 -23.81
C SER A 27 14.77 7.03 -23.34
N PHE A 28 15.40 5.93 -23.78
CA PHE A 28 16.82 5.67 -23.51
C PHE A 28 17.70 6.72 -24.17
N ASP A 29 17.50 7.03 -25.45
CA ASP A 29 18.26 8.06 -26.17
C ASP A 29 18.22 9.40 -25.44
N LYS A 30 17.02 9.82 -25.04
CA LYS A 30 16.82 11.07 -24.31
C LYS A 30 17.50 11.07 -22.94
N THR A 31 17.40 9.96 -22.20
CA THR A 31 17.97 9.86 -20.85
C THR A 31 19.49 9.79 -20.86
N LEU A 32 20.06 9.10 -21.84
CA LEU A 32 21.51 8.91 -21.97
C LEU A 32 22.20 10.02 -22.76
N GLY A 33 21.42 10.88 -23.45
CA GLY A 33 21.96 11.93 -24.31
C GLY A 33 22.71 11.41 -25.53
N VAL A 34 22.36 10.21 -26.01
CA VAL A 34 23.00 9.52 -27.15
C VAL A 34 21.92 8.91 -28.04
N THR A 35 22.30 8.53 -29.26
CA THR A 35 21.42 7.78 -30.17
C THR A 35 21.93 6.36 -30.29
N GLY A 36 21.16 5.41 -29.80
CA GLY A 36 21.48 3.98 -29.90
C GLY A 36 21.06 3.40 -31.25
N THR A 37 21.70 2.30 -31.63
CA THR A 37 21.45 1.58 -32.89
C THR A 37 20.62 0.32 -32.62
N LEU A 38 19.59 0.09 -33.43
CA LEU A 38 18.83 -1.16 -33.46
C LEU A 38 19.33 -1.99 -34.65
N PRO A 39 20.08 -3.09 -34.41
CA PRO A 39 20.54 -3.97 -35.50
C PRO A 39 19.37 -4.72 -36.16
N GLU A 40 19.51 -5.09 -37.41
CA GLU A 40 18.48 -5.80 -38.18
C GLU A 40 18.04 -7.11 -37.49
N ASN A 41 18.97 -7.87 -36.96
CA ASN A 41 18.69 -9.15 -36.31
C ASN A 41 18.73 -9.06 -34.77
N SER A 42 18.31 -7.96 -34.19
CA SER A 42 18.39 -7.65 -32.76
C SER A 42 17.81 -8.72 -31.81
N LEU A 43 16.82 -9.48 -32.27
CA LEU A 43 16.23 -10.61 -31.53
C LEU A 43 17.12 -11.86 -31.54
N LEU A 44 17.93 -12.02 -32.55
CA LEU A 44 18.75 -13.22 -32.81
C LEU A 44 20.18 -13.07 -32.36
N PHE A 45 20.58 -11.91 -31.84
CA PHE A 45 21.98 -11.61 -31.51
C PHE A 45 22.64 -12.64 -30.58
N VAL A 46 21.89 -13.15 -29.59
CA VAL A 46 22.41 -14.18 -28.67
C VAL A 46 22.66 -15.50 -29.43
N ALA A 47 21.70 -15.90 -30.27
CA ALA A 47 21.86 -17.11 -31.08
C ALA A 47 23.00 -16.98 -32.14
N MET A 48 23.10 -15.81 -32.77
CA MET A 48 24.18 -15.50 -33.69
C MET A 48 25.55 -15.52 -32.98
N GLY A 49 25.61 -14.89 -31.78
CA GLY A 49 26.82 -14.93 -30.96
C GLY A 49 27.22 -16.36 -30.58
N ALA A 50 26.27 -17.18 -30.17
CA ALA A 50 26.51 -18.60 -29.90
C ALA A 50 27.00 -19.34 -31.12
N ALA A 51 26.43 -19.06 -32.30
CA ALA A 51 26.88 -19.67 -33.55
C ALA A 51 28.32 -19.29 -33.92
N PHE A 52 28.76 -18.06 -33.61
CA PHE A 52 30.17 -17.64 -33.82
C PHE A 52 31.15 -18.34 -32.88
N TYR A 53 30.72 -18.87 -31.77
CA TYR A 53 31.52 -19.64 -30.83
C TYR A 53 31.42 -21.16 -31.06
N ALA A 54 30.57 -21.60 -32.00
CA ALA A 54 30.49 -23.01 -32.35
C ALA A 54 31.71 -23.41 -33.17
N ASP A 55 32.61 -24.19 -32.58
CA ASP A 55 33.86 -24.66 -33.15
C ASP A 55 33.92 -26.19 -33.35
N GLU A 56 32.87 -26.89 -32.91
CA GLU A 56 32.74 -28.33 -33.08
C GLU A 56 31.71 -28.65 -34.17
N GLU A 57 32.05 -29.58 -35.06
CA GLU A 57 31.12 -30.14 -36.03
C GLU A 57 30.36 -31.30 -35.42
N SER A 58 29.04 -31.30 -35.59
CA SER A 58 28.16 -32.38 -35.13
C SER A 58 27.42 -33.00 -36.31
N ASP A 59 27.36 -34.34 -36.35
CA ASP A 59 26.53 -35.05 -37.34
C ASP A 59 25.03 -34.91 -36.92
N LEU A 60 24.25 -34.28 -37.77
CA LEU A 60 22.81 -34.08 -37.53
C LEU A 60 22.03 -35.40 -37.37
N ARG A 61 22.51 -36.51 -37.94
CA ARG A 61 21.90 -37.83 -37.78
C ARG A 61 22.10 -38.36 -36.36
N GLU A 62 23.31 -38.15 -35.80
CA GLU A 62 23.55 -38.49 -34.40
C GLU A 62 22.74 -37.63 -33.44
N VAL A 63 22.60 -36.32 -33.73
CA VAL A 63 21.75 -35.42 -32.93
C VAL A 63 20.31 -35.87 -32.98
N ALA A 64 19.76 -36.20 -34.19
CA ALA A 64 18.42 -36.72 -34.33
C ALA A 64 18.19 -38.00 -33.53
N LYS A 65 19.15 -38.95 -33.62
CA LYS A 65 19.08 -40.21 -32.85
C LYS A 65 19.09 -39.96 -31.33
N ARG A 66 19.92 -39.05 -30.83
CA ARG A 66 19.98 -38.68 -29.41
C ARG A 66 18.65 -38.03 -28.96
N LEU A 67 17.98 -37.28 -29.85
CA LEU A 67 16.67 -36.71 -29.56
C LEU A 67 15.59 -37.79 -29.51
N ASP A 68 15.63 -38.80 -30.40
CA ASP A 68 14.70 -39.94 -30.39
C ASP A 68 14.88 -40.83 -29.13
N ASP A 69 16.13 -41.00 -28.70
CA ASP A 69 16.49 -41.78 -27.51
C ASP A 69 16.30 -40.97 -26.19
N TYR A 70 16.01 -39.67 -26.29
CA TYR A 70 15.85 -38.81 -25.11
C TYR A 70 14.59 -39.13 -24.33
N SER A 71 14.72 -39.70 -23.16
CA SER A 71 13.65 -39.81 -22.19
C SER A 71 13.90 -38.85 -21.04
N ALA A 72 13.00 -37.91 -20.83
CA ALA A 72 13.07 -37.04 -19.67
C ALA A 72 12.80 -37.84 -18.38
N THR A 73 13.85 -38.13 -17.63
CA THR A 73 13.70 -38.63 -16.26
C THR A 73 13.40 -37.44 -15.36
N ALA A 74 12.15 -37.30 -14.92
CA ALA A 74 11.74 -36.24 -14.03
C ALA A 74 12.54 -36.28 -12.71
N THR A 75 13.39 -35.28 -12.50
CA THR A 75 14.28 -35.20 -11.33
C THR A 75 13.93 -34.04 -10.39
N TYR A 76 12.74 -33.42 -10.57
CA TYR A 76 12.29 -32.32 -9.73
C TYR A 76 11.65 -32.78 -8.41
N VAL A 77 11.64 -31.88 -7.42
CA VAL A 77 10.92 -32.10 -6.17
C VAL A 77 9.41 -32.02 -6.41
N SER A 78 8.68 -33.08 -6.06
CA SER A 78 7.24 -33.15 -6.27
C SER A 78 6.46 -33.13 -4.97
N LEU A 79 5.22 -32.64 -5.07
CA LEU A 79 4.21 -32.64 -4.01
C LEU A 79 3.20 -33.77 -4.24
N PRO A 80 2.42 -34.15 -3.21
CA PRO A 80 1.33 -35.10 -3.38
C PRO A 80 0.27 -34.59 -4.39
N PRO A 81 -0.38 -35.47 -5.14
CA PRO A 81 -1.47 -35.11 -6.05
C PRO A 81 -2.60 -34.35 -5.34
N LEU A 82 -3.29 -33.48 -6.07
CA LEU A 82 -4.46 -32.77 -5.55
C LEU A 82 -5.60 -33.72 -5.23
N PHE A 83 -5.83 -34.69 -6.09
CA PHE A 83 -6.81 -35.76 -5.92
C PHE A 83 -6.14 -37.14 -6.12
N ALA A 84 -6.42 -38.09 -5.25
CA ALA A 84 -5.88 -39.43 -5.36
C ALA A 84 -6.60 -40.22 -6.49
N ASN A 85 -7.87 -39.90 -6.75
CA ASN A 85 -8.69 -40.57 -7.75
C ASN A 85 -9.91 -39.69 -8.14
N LYS A 86 -10.65 -40.15 -9.15
CA LYS A 86 -11.81 -39.42 -9.68
C LYS A 86 -12.97 -39.35 -8.65
N GLN A 87 -13.16 -40.34 -7.81
CA GLN A 87 -14.21 -40.33 -6.80
C GLN A 87 -13.98 -39.22 -5.76
N GLU A 88 -12.75 -39.05 -5.30
CA GLU A 88 -12.41 -37.93 -4.39
C GLU A 88 -12.71 -36.56 -4.99
N TYR A 89 -12.47 -36.40 -6.31
CA TYR A 89 -12.82 -35.18 -7.03
C TYR A 89 -14.35 -35.01 -7.11
N GLU A 90 -15.10 -36.05 -7.45
CA GLU A 90 -16.56 -35.99 -7.54
C GLU A 90 -17.21 -35.63 -6.19
N ASP A 91 -16.72 -36.20 -5.10
CA ASP A 91 -17.19 -35.90 -3.74
C ASP A 91 -16.88 -34.44 -3.35
N PHE A 92 -15.67 -33.97 -3.68
CA PHE A 92 -15.24 -32.58 -3.49
C PHE A 92 -16.15 -31.62 -4.30
N HIS A 93 -16.34 -31.88 -5.58
CA HIS A 93 -17.16 -31.06 -6.48
C HIS A 93 -18.62 -31.01 -6.01
N ALA A 94 -19.21 -32.17 -5.67
CA ALA A 94 -20.58 -32.26 -5.16
C ALA A 94 -20.78 -31.49 -3.82
N ARG A 95 -19.76 -31.45 -2.98
CA ARG A 95 -19.80 -30.68 -1.72
C ARG A 95 -19.88 -29.18 -1.99
N HIS A 96 -19.06 -28.66 -2.92
CA HIS A 96 -19.04 -27.24 -3.25
C HIS A 96 -20.29 -26.77 -4.00
N LEU A 97 -20.96 -27.65 -4.74
CA LEU A 97 -22.25 -27.35 -5.40
C LEU A 97 -23.42 -27.09 -4.43
N LYS A 98 -23.25 -27.32 -3.12
CA LYS A 98 -24.30 -27.05 -2.14
C LYS A 98 -24.41 -25.58 -1.74
N ALA A 99 -23.37 -24.79 -1.94
CA ALA A 99 -23.35 -23.37 -1.61
C ALA A 99 -23.83 -22.53 -2.80
N THR A 100 -25.12 -22.53 -3.04
CA THR A 100 -25.76 -21.88 -4.20
C THR A 100 -26.77 -20.82 -3.79
N VAL A 101 -26.95 -19.82 -4.65
CA VAL A 101 -28.06 -18.87 -4.57
C VAL A 101 -29.04 -19.19 -5.67
N PRO A 102 -30.35 -19.30 -5.38
CA PRO A 102 -31.34 -19.53 -6.43
C PRO A 102 -31.33 -18.43 -7.48
N CYS A 103 -31.22 -18.83 -8.76
CA CYS A 103 -31.37 -17.94 -9.90
C CYS A 103 -32.80 -18.15 -10.47
N LEU A 104 -33.65 -17.13 -10.38
CA LEU A 104 -35.01 -17.17 -10.86
C LEU A 104 -35.17 -16.36 -12.13
N PRO A 105 -36.12 -16.74 -13.03
CA PRO A 105 -36.44 -15.91 -14.18
C PRO A 105 -36.91 -14.53 -13.76
N PHE A 106 -36.40 -13.49 -14.40
CA PHE A 106 -36.79 -12.11 -14.13
C PHE A 106 -38.14 -11.80 -14.78
N GLY A 107 -39.23 -12.09 -14.09
CA GLY A 107 -40.61 -11.89 -14.56
C GLY A 107 -41.18 -10.52 -14.15
N ALA A 108 -42.33 -10.16 -14.72
CA ALA A 108 -43.01 -8.89 -14.46
C ALA A 108 -43.54 -8.75 -13.01
N ASP A 109 -43.74 -9.86 -12.30
CA ASP A 109 -44.32 -9.92 -10.96
C ASP A 109 -43.27 -10.08 -9.84
N CYS A 110 -41.99 -9.82 -10.13
CA CYS A 110 -40.90 -10.02 -9.16
C CYS A 110 -40.91 -9.01 -7.97
N GLY A 111 -41.84 -8.04 -7.97
CA GLY A 111 -41.88 -7.01 -6.92
C GLY A 111 -40.71 -6.01 -6.99
N PRO A 112 -40.48 -5.24 -5.93
CA PRO A 112 -39.35 -4.33 -5.86
C PRO A 112 -38.03 -5.10 -5.78
N VAL A 113 -37.04 -4.68 -6.57
CA VAL A 113 -35.72 -5.34 -6.65
C VAL A 113 -34.62 -4.48 -6.01
N HIS A 114 -33.52 -5.14 -5.63
CA HIS A 114 -32.34 -4.51 -5.08
C HIS A 114 -31.13 -4.78 -6.00
N ILE A 115 -30.38 -3.74 -6.35
CA ILE A 115 -29.26 -3.82 -7.25
C ILE A 115 -27.95 -3.58 -6.50
N GLY A 116 -27.00 -4.47 -6.66
CA GLY A 116 -25.64 -4.30 -6.21
C GLY A 116 -24.69 -4.15 -7.41
N ILE A 117 -23.81 -3.16 -7.35
CA ILE A 117 -22.84 -2.88 -8.40
C ILE A 117 -21.44 -2.88 -7.78
N ASP A 118 -20.61 -3.85 -8.15
CA ASP A 118 -19.20 -3.90 -7.78
C ASP A 118 -18.36 -3.38 -8.97
N SER A 119 -17.83 -2.18 -8.79
CA SER A 119 -16.98 -1.50 -9.76
C SER A 119 -15.51 -1.68 -9.39
N GLY A 120 -14.93 -2.81 -9.79
CA GLY A 120 -13.51 -3.09 -9.58
C GLY A 120 -12.59 -2.30 -10.50
N SER A 121 -11.28 -2.45 -10.33
CA SER A 121 -10.25 -1.79 -11.16
C SER A 121 -10.29 -2.23 -12.62
N THR A 122 -10.61 -3.48 -12.89
CA THR A 122 -10.59 -4.10 -14.24
C THR A 122 -11.94 -4.63 -14.70
N THR A 123 -12.86 -4.87 -13.77
CA THR A 123 -14.15 -5.53 -14.06
C THR A 123 -15.31 -4.80 -13.39
N ILE A 124 -16.49 -4.91 -14.00
CA ILE A 124 -17.79 -4.56 -13.40
C ILE A 124 -18.58 -5.84 -13.19
N LYS A 125 -19.18 -5.92 -12.02
CA LYS A 125 -20.15 -6.95 -11.67
C LYS A 125 -21.42 -6.25 -11.21
N LEU A 126 -22.55 -6.75 -11.66
CA LEU A 126 -23.87 -6.25 -11.28
C LEU A 126 -24.77 -7.44 -10.97
N VAL A 127 -25.46 -7.37 -9.86
CA VAL A 127 -26.43 -8.38 -9.41
C VAL A 127 -27.73 -7.69 -9.05
N VAL A 128 -28.83 -8.27 -9.51
CA VAL A 128 -30.20 -7.87 -9.13
C VAL A 128 -30.81 -9.00 -8.33
N ILE A 129 -31.31 -8.69 -7.13
CA ILE A 129 -31.99 -9.65 -6.26
C ILE A 129 -33.42 -9.20 -5.96
N ASP A 130 -34.26 -10.18 -5.66
CA ASP A 130 -35.61 -9.96 -5.10
C ASP A 130 -35.57 -9.79 -3.56
N ASN A 131 -36.75 -9.71 -2.94
CA ASN A 131 -36.88 -9.59 -1.50
C ASN A 131 -36.50 -10.87 -0.72
N ASP A 132 -36.39 -12.01 -1.38
CA ASP A 132 -35.96 -13.28 -0.78
C ASP A 132 -34.48 -13.56 -1.02
N ALA A 133 -33.75 -12.60 -1.61
CA ALA A 133 -32.35 -12.67 -2.00
C ALA A 133 -32.05 -13.66 -3.14
N ASN A 134 -33.04 -14.05 -3.93
CA ASN A 134 -32.82 -14.80 -5.16
C ASN A 134 -32.24 -13.89 -6.25
N ILE A 135 -31.33 -14.40 -7.04
CA ILE A 135 -30.76 -13.66 -8.17
C ILE A 135 -31.72 -13.68 -9.34
N LEU A 136 -32.09 -12.51 -9.83
CA LEU A 136 -32.93 -12.32 -11.01
C LEU A 136 -32.10 -11.99 -12.25
N PHE A 137 -30.96 -11.33 -12.07
CA PHE A 137 -30.05 -10.96 -13.13
C PHE A 137 -28.64 -10.81 -12.59
N GLU A 138 -27.67 -11.22 -13.41
CA GLU A 138 -26.25 -11.04 -13.14
C GLU A 138 -25.47 -10.60 -14.35
N ARG A 139 -24.40 -9.84 -14.15
CA ARG A 139 -23.47 -9.47 -15.22
C ARG A 139 -22.05 -9.35 -14.66
N TYR A 140 -21.11 -9.99 -15.33
CA TYR A 140 -19.69 -9.92 -15.06
C TYR A 140 -18.94 -9.58 -16.36
N ARG A 141 -18.31 -8.39 -16.45
CA ARG A 141 -17.58 -7.97 -17.66
C ARG A 141 -16.37 -7.12 -17.37
N PRO A 142 -15.33 -7.13 -18.24
CA PRO A 142 -14.23 -6.15 -18.19
C PRO A 142 -14.75 -4.73 -18.36
N ASN A 143 -14.20 -3.77 -17.58
CA ASN A 143 -14.59 -2.34 -17.64
C ASN A 143 -13.73 -1.51 -18.60
N LEU A 144 -12.68 -2.08 -19.18
CA LEU A 144 -11.74 -1.42 -20.11
C LEU A 144 -11.20 -0.07 -19.58
N GLY A 145 -11.09 0.08 -18.25
CA GLY A 145 -10.64 1.31 -17.58
C GLY A 145 -11.71 2.39 -17.40
N ASN A 146 -12.95 2.18 -17.90
CA ASN A 146 -14.06 3.11 -17.71
C ASN A 146 -15.37 2.35 -17.39
N PRO A 147 -15.83 2.34 -16.13
CA PRO A 147 -17.04 1.62 -15.75
C PRO A 147 -18.36 2.23 -16.25
N ILE A 148 -18.38 3.54 -16.51
CA ILE A 148 -19.61 4.31 -16.74
C ILE A 148 -20.44 3.82 -17.94
N PRO A 149 -19.84 3.60 -19.13
CA PRO A 149 -20.62 3.13 -20.28
C PRO A 149 -21.28 1.78 -20.04
N LEU A 150 -20.57 0.86 -19.39
CA LEU A 150 -21.06 -0.50 -19.14
C LEU A 150 -22.19 -0.53 -18.11
N VAL A 151 -22.07 0.26 -17.02
CA VAL A 151 -23.14 0.38 -16.02
C VAL A 151 -24.39 1.02 -16.66
N ARG A 152 -24.22 2.11 -17.44
CA ARG A 152 -25.32 2.74 -18.18
C ARG A 152 -26.03 1.76 -19.10
N GLU A 153 -25.29 1.03 -19.94
CA GLU A 153 -25.81 0.01 -20.84
C GLU A 153 -26.62 -1.04 -20.09
N THR A 154 -26.09 -1.50 -18.95
CA THR A 154 -26.75 -2.54 -18.14
C THR A 154 -28.06 -2.04 -17.54
N LEU A 155 -28.07 -0.84 -16.93
CA LEU A 155 -29.27 -0.26 -16.35
C LEU A 155 -30.34 0.03 -17.41
N LEU A 156 -29.94 0.55 -18.57
CA LEU A 156 -30.86 0.74 -19.71
C LEU A 156 -31.44 -0.59 -20.23
N GLY A 157 -30.61 -1.64 -20.29
CA GLY A 157 -31.07 -2.98 -20.66
C GLY A 157 -32.15 -3.47 -19.68
N LEU A 158 -31.92 -3.37 -18.38
CA LEU A 158 -32.89 -3.76 -17.35
C LEU A 158 -34.23 -3.05 -17.51
N TYR A 159 -34.23 -1.73 -17.73
CA TYR A 159 -35.48 -0.99 -17.94
C TYR A 159 -36.22 -1.36 -19.25
N ARG A 160 -35.48 -1.66 -20.33
CA ARG A 160 -36.07 -2.06 -21.61
C ARG A 160 -36.65 -3.48 -21.57
N ASP A 161 -35.92 -4.39 -20.95
CA ASP A 161 -36.27 -5.81 -20.89
C ASP A 161 -37.39 -6.05 -19.87
N HIS A 162 -37.53 -5.17 -18.87
CA HIS A 162 -38.53 -5.27 -17.78
C HIS A 162 -39.30 -3.96 -17.60
N PRO A 163 -40.26 -3.68 -18.50
CA PRO A 163 -41.13 -2.50 -18.41
C PRO A 163 -41.89 -2.48 -17.10
N GLY A 164 -41.81 -1.37 -16.37
CA GLY A 164 -42.44 -1.24 -15.03
C GLY A 164 -41.57 -1.69 -13.86
N LEU A 165 -40.29 -1.99 -14.10
CA LEU A 165 -39.31 -2.36 -13.07
C LEU A 165 -39.30 -1.37 -11.92
N GLN A 166 -39.53 -1.88 -10.70
CA GLN A 166 -39.47 -1.13 -9.46
C GLN A 166 -38.16 -1.41 -8.76
N ILE A 167 -37.27 -0.41 -8.68
CA ILE A 167 -35.98 -0.53 -8.00
C ILE A 167 -36.14 0.08 -6.60
N ALA A 168 -36.01 -0.74 -5.57
CA ALA A 168 -36.08 -0.33 -4.17
C ALA A 168 -34.76 0.24 -3.67
N SER A 169 -33.63 -0.31 -4.08
CA SER A 169 -32.30 0.23 -3.75
C SER A 169 -31.24 -0.12 -4.78
N VAL A 170 -30.28 0.78 -4.93
CA VAL A 170 -29.02 0.55 -5.67
C VAL A 170 -27.84 0.87 -4.80
N THR A 171 -26.99 -0.12 -4.56
CA THR A 171 -25.77 0.03 -3.74
C THR A 171 -24.54 -0.25 -4.57
N THR A 172 -23.56 0.64 -4.52
CA THR A 172 -22.28 0.50 -5.24
C THR A 172 -21.17 0.11 -4.30
N THR A 173 -20.20 -0.64 -4.78
CA THR A 173 -18.98 -1.03 -4.05
C THR A 173 -17.77 -1.11 -4.99
N GLY A 174 -16.58 -1.36 -4.45
CA GLY A 174 -15.33 -1.47 -5.20
C GLY A 174 -14.64 -0.14 -5.48
N TYR A 175 -13.53 -0.16 -6.22
CA TYR A 175 -12.72 1.04 -6.51
C TYR A 175 -13.48 2.19 -7.19
N GLY A 176 -14.43 1.86 -8.06
CA GLY A 176 -15.25 2.82 -8.80
C GLY A 176 -16.54 3.23 -8.08
N GLU A 177 -16.74 2.80 -6.84
CA GLU A 177 -17.96 3.01 -6.05
C GLU A 177 -18.48 4.43 -6.11
N GLU A 178 -17.67 5.41 -5.69
CA GLU A 178 -18.07 6.82 -5.60
C GLU A 178 -18.36 7.42 -7.00
N LEU A 179 -17.59 7.04 -8.01
CA LEU A 179 -17.83 7.50 -9.38
C LEU A 179 -19.17 7.00 -9.91
N VAL A 180 -19.44 5.71 -9.77
CA VAL A 180 -20.69 5.08 -10.24
C VAL A 180 -21.89 5.60 -9.45
N LYS A 181 -21.75 5.73 -8.12
CA LYS A 181 -22.77 6.30 -7.25
C LYS A 181 -23.16 7.72 -7.67
N ASN A 182 -22.19 8.59 -7.88
CA ASN A 182 -22.44 9.98 -8.27
C ASN A 182 -22.96 10.10 -9.71
N ALA A 183 -22.47 9.26 -10.63
CA ALA A 183 -22.90 9.29 -12.03
C ALA A 183 -24.37 8.88 -12.21
N PHE A 184 -24.83 7.88 -11.48
CA PHE A 184 -26.17 7.29 -11.67
C PHE A 184 -27.11 7.54 -10.52
N HIS A 185 -26.76 8.38 -9.55
CA HIS A 185 -27.51 8.70 -8.34
C HIS A 185 -27.90 7.47 -7.51
N CYS A 186 -26.97 6.48 -7.42
CA CYS A 186 -27.23 5.31 -6.60
C CYS A 186 -27.39 5.70 -5.12
N ASP A 187 -28.23 4.96 -4.42
CA ASP A 187 -28.66 5.34 -3.05
C ASP A 187 -27.52 5.31 -2.05
N ARG A 188 -26.62 4.33 -2.20
CA ARG A 188 -25.51 4.11 -1.24
C ARG A 188 -24.23 3.69 -1.92
N GLY A 189 -23.12 4.12 -1.33
CA GLY A 189 -21.81 3.53 -1.54
C GLY A 189 -21.44 2.68 -0.33
N LEU A 190 -20.89 1.51 -0.55
CA LEU A 190 -20.51 0.55 0.47
C LEU A 190 -19.03 0.18 0.33
N VAL A 191 -18.31 0.16 1.43
CA VAL A 191 -16.92 -0.32 1.42
C VAL A 191 -16.90 -1.78 0.99
N GLU A 192 -15.99 -2.12 0.10
CA GLU A 192 -15.88 -3.45 -0.50
C GLU A 192 -15.77 -4.57 0.56
N THR A 193 -15.03 -4.33 1.64
CA THR A 193 -14.87 -5.28 2.75
C THR A 193 -16.20 -5.63 3.39
N VAL A 194 -17.07 -4.64 3.61
CA VAL A 194 -18.42 -4.86 4.19
C VAL A 194 -19.33 -5.58 3.20
N ALA A 195 -19.24 -5.28 1.90
CA ALA A 195 -19.99 -5.99 0.88
C ALA A 195 -19.63 -7.49 0.88
N HIS A 196 -18.34 -7.80 0.83
CA HIS A 196 -17.85 -9.18 0.85
C HIS A 196 -18.24 -9.92 2.14
N PHE A 197 -18.13 -9.26 3.29
CA PHE A 197 -18.55 -9.83 4.56
C PHE A 197 -20.06 -10.09 4.62
N THR A 198 -20.89 -9.14 4.18
CA THR A 198 -22.34 -9.31 4.10
C THR A 198 -22.74 -10.52 3.25
N ALA A 199 -22.08 -10.69 2.10
CA ALA A 199 -22.30 -11.85 1.25
C ALA A 199 -21.84 -13.16 1.90
N ALA A 200 -20.68 -13.19 2.55
CA ALA A 200 -20.16 -14.39 3.22
C ALA A 200 -21.08 -14.84 4.36
N LYS A 201 -21.58 -13.92 5.18
CA LYS A 201 -22.55 -14.23 6.26
C LYS A 201 -23.86 -14.84 5.74
N HIS A 202 -24.27 -14.56 4.51
CA HIS A 202 -25.43 -15.20 3.90
C HIS A 202 -25.24 -16.71 3.73
N PHE A 203 -24.03 -17.17 3.36
CA PHE A 203 -23.71 -18.58 3.18
C PHE A 203 -23.25 -19.27 4.46
N LEU A 204 -22.58 -18.55 5.34
CA LEU A 204 -22.03 -19.05 6.58
C LEU A 204 -22.17 -17.98 7.69
N PRO A 205 -23.27 -18.00 8.46
CA PRO A 205 -23.51 -16.99 9.49
C PRO A 205 -22.38 -16.83 10.52
N ASP A 206 -21.73 -17.96 10.88
CA ASP A 206 -20.66 -18.02 11.86
C ASP A 206 -19.27 -18.03 11.17
N VAL A 207 -19.10 -17.28 10.09
CA VAL A 207 -17.83 -17.22 9.37
C VAL A 207 -16.72 -16.63 10.24
N ASP A 208 -15.58 -17.35 10.33
CA ASP A 208 -14.37 -16.94 11.07
C ASP A 208 -13.38 -16.19 10.17
N PHE A 209 -13.31 -16.60 8.89
CA PHE A 209 -12.34 -16.08 7.96
C PHE A 209 -12.88 -16.03 6.53
N ILE A 210 -12.59 -14.94 5.84
CA ILE A 210 -12.98 -14.76 4.43
C ILE A 210 -11.71 -14.54 3.61
N ILE A 211 -11.58 -15.25 2.51
CA ILE A 211 -10.47 -15.08 1.56
C ILE A 211 -11.05 -14.75 0.20
N ASP A 212 -10.79 -13.54 -0.26
CA ASP A 212 -11.14 -13.08 -1.60
C ASP A 212 -9.88 -12.98 -2.46
N ILE A 213 -9.80 -13.81 -3.50
CA ILE A 213 -8.70 -13.76 -4.46
C ILE A 213 -9.27 -13.34 -5.82
N GLY A 214 -9.05 -12.07 -6.13
CA GLY A 214 -9.39 -11.48 -7.42
C GLY A 214 -8.36 -11.77 -8.50
N GLY A 215 -8.52 -11.08 -9.63
CA GLY A 215 -7.56 -11.16 -10.74
C GLY A 215 -6.23 -10.49 -10.45
N GLN A 216 -6.22 -9.38 -9.71
CA GLN A 216 -5.02 -8.56 -9.47
C GLN A 216 -4.74 -8.28 -8.00
N ASP A 217 -5.70 -8.46 -7.14
CA ASP A 217 -5.60 -8.22 -5.71
C ASP A 217 -6.10 -9.41 -4.90
N MET A 218 -5.73 -9.44 -3.65
CA MET A 218 -6.21 -10.39 -2.67
C MET A 218 -6.57 -9.65 -1.41
N LYS A 219 -7.70 -10.01 -0.83
CA LYS A 219 -8.20 -9.48 0.42
C LYS A 219 -8.60 -10.63 1.33
N CYS A 220 -8.19 -10.55 2.57
CA CYS A 220 -8.60 -11.54 3.57
C CYS A 220 -9.10 -10.81 4.81
N PHE A 221 -10.13 -11.36 5.43
CA PHE A 221 -10.77 -10.75 6.58
C PHE A 221 -10.87 -11.77 7.70
N LYS A 222 -10.35 -11.43 8.85
CA LYS A 222 -10.59 -12.19 10.09
C LYS A 222 -11.84 -11.64 10.76
N ILE A 223 -12.72 -12.52 11.16
CA ILE A 223 -13.98 -12.18 11.82
C ILE A 223 -13.90 -12.70 13.27
N GLU A 224 -14.20 -11.83 14.22
CA GLU A 224 -14.27 -12.16 15.63
C GLU A 224 -15.49 -11.44 16.21
N ASP A 225 -16.28 -12.14 17.00
CA ASP A 225 -17.51 -11.61 17.61
C ASP A 225 -18.49 -11.01 16.59
N GLY A 226 -18.57 -11.62 15.39
CA GLY A 226 -19.49 -11.18 14.35
C GLY A 226 -19.07 -9.93 13.58
N ALA A 227 -17.88 -9.37 13.84
CA ALA A 227 -17.33 -8.19 13.19
C ALA A 227 -15.93 -8.45 12.59
N ILE A 228 -15.55 -7.64 11.59
CA ILE A 228 -14.21 -7.71 11.00
C ILE A 228 -13.17 -7.24 12.03
N SER A 229 -12.31 -8.16 12.47
CA SER A 229 -11.24 -7.86 13.45
C SER A 229 -9.92 -7.51 12.81
N ASN A 230 -9.61 -8.08 11.64
CA ASN A 230 -8.38 -7.79 10.92
C ASN A 230 -8.59 -7.90 9.40
N ILE A 231 -7.81 -7.10 8.64
CA ILE A 231 -7.87 -7.07 7.18
C ILE A 231 -6.45 -7.21 6.62
N PHE A 232 -6.25 -8.25 5.80
CA PHE A 232 -5.00 -8.50 5.08
C PHE A 232 -5.21 -8.14 3.62
N LEU A 233 -4.37 -7.28 3.07
CA LEU A 233 -4.44 -6.86 1.67
C LEU A 233 -3.12 -7.14 0.96
N ASN A 234 -3.19 -7.68 -0.23
CA ASN A 234 -2.06 -7.79 -1.14
C ASN A 234 -2.35 -7.02 -2.43
N GLU A 235 -1.81 -5.83 -2.52
CA GLU A 235 -1.96 -4.95 -3.68
C GLU A 235 -0.62 -4.75 -4.42
N ALA A 236 0.48 -5.15 -3.80
CA ALA A 236 1.82 -4.91 -4.33
C ALA A 236 2.35 -6.06 -5.20
N CYS A 237 1.76 -7.25 -5.11
CA CYS A 237 2.29 -8.43 -5.78
C CYS A 237 1.18 -9.34 -6.31
N SER A 238 1.17 -9.58 -7.61
CA SER A 238 0.20 -10.47 -8.27
C SER A 238 0.45 -11.97 -8.03
N SER A 239 1.53 -12.35 -7.32
CA SER A 239 1.91 -13.78 -7.16
C SER A 239 0.92 -14.64 -6.37
N GLY A 240 -0.04 -14.03 -5.69
CA GLY A 240 -1.16 -14.72 -5.03
C GLY A 240 -2.51 -14.50 -5.70
N CYS A 241 -2.57 -13.96 -6.92
CA CYS A 241 -3.80 -13.55 -7.59
C CYS A 241 -4.01 -14.29 -8.92
N GLY A 242 -5.21 -14.20 -9.48
CA GLY A 242 -5.57 -14.90 -10.73
C GLY A 242 -4.72 -14.52 -11.94
N SER A 243 -4.26 -13.25 -12.04
CA SER A 243 -3.38 -12.80 -13.12
C SER A 243 -2.04 -13.52 -13.17
N PHE A 244 -1.55 -14.01 -12.03
CA PHE A 244 -0.37 -14.87 -11.97
C PHE A 244 -0.57 -16.16 -12.78
N LEU A 245 -1.66 -16.88 -12.50
CA LEU A 245 -2.01 -18.11 -13.24
C LEU A 245 -2.27 -17.84 -14.71
N GLN A 246 -2.98 -16.76 -15.02
CA GLN A 246 -3.26 -16.35 -16.40
C GLN A 246 -1.97 -16.07 -17.19
N THR A 247 -0.99 -15.39 -16.58
CA THR A 247 0.30 -15.09 -17.21
C THR A 247 1.04 -16.38 -17.58
N PHE A 248 1.08 -17.36 -16.69
CA PHE A 248 1.74 -18.64 -16.96
C PHE A 248 0.97 -19.50 -17.95
N ALA A 249 -0.36 -19.56 -17.86
CA ALA A 249 -1.18 -20.26 -18.86
C ALA A 249 -0.90 -19.73 -20.27
N GLN A 250 -0.97 -18.41 -20.45
CA GLN A 250 -0.69 -17.76 -21.74
C GLN A 250 0.75 -17.98 -22.23
N ALA A 251 1.73 -17.92 -21.31
CA ALA A 251 3.14 -18.18 -21.65
C ALA A 251 3.39 -19.64 -22.11
N LEU A 252 2.54 -20.57 -21.66
CA LEU A 252 2.58 -21.98 -22.04
C LEU A 252 1.64 -22.32 -23.20
N GLY A 253 0.88 -21.33 -23.72
CA GLY A 253 0.00 -21.48 -24.88
C GLY A 253 -1.39 -22.02 -24.58
N TYR A 254 -1.87 -21.89 -23.34
CA TYR A 254 -3.17 -22.39 -22.89
C TYR A 254 -4.12 -21.25 -22.50
N ASP A 255 -5.43 -21.50 -22.63
CA ASP A 255 -6.44 -20.73 -21.92
C ASP A 255 -6.36 -21.01 -20.41
N VAL A 256 -6.70 -20.04 -19.58
CA VAL A 256 -6.57 -20.18 -18.12
C VAL A 256 -7.45 -21.27 -17.53
N LYS A 257 -8.63 -21.53 -18.10
CA LYS A 257 -9.55 -22.59 -17.65
C LYS A 257 -9.05 -23.97 -18.05
N GLU A 258 -8.57 -24.12 -19.29
CA GLU A 258 -7.94 -25.35 -19.77
C GLU A 258 -6.71 -25.68 -18.93
N PHE A 259 -5.85 -24.68 -18.67
CA PHE A 259 -4.67 -24.83 -17.86
C PHE A 259 -5.00 -25.28 -16.42
N ALA A 260 -6.04 -24.71 -15.82
CA ALA A 260 -6.54 -25.11 -14.50
C ALA A 260 -7.02 -26.57 -14.47
N ALA A 261 -7.75 -27.00 -15.50
CA ALA A 261 -8.27 -28.37 -15.61
C ALA A 261 -7.15 -29.40 -15.73
N LEU A 262 -6.08 -29.10 -16.45
CA LEU A 262 -4.90 -29.98 -16.55
C LEU A 262 -4.28 -30.31 -15.19
N GLY A 263 -4.24 -29.34 -14.26
CA GLY A 263 -3.65 -29.55 -12.94
C GLY A 263 -4.42 -30.44 -11.97
N LEU A 264 -5.71 -30.70 -12.23
CA LEU A 264 -6.57 -31.44 -11.27
C LEU A 264 -6.08 -32.86 -10.97
N PHE A 265 -5.64 -33.58 -11.99
CA PHE A 265 -5.22 -34.98 -11.89
C PHE A 265 -3.71 -35.17 -12.14
N ALA A 266 -2.93 -34.13 -11.91
CA ALA A 266 -1.47 -34.20 -11.97
C ALA A 266 -0.93 -35.25 -10.97
N ASP A 267 -0.09 -36.16 -11.46
CA ASP A 267 0.44 -37.29 -10.66
C ASP A 267 1.59 -36.86 -9.72
N LYS A 268 2.38 -35.86 -10.14
CA LYS A 268 3.58 -35.37 -9.43
C LYS A 268 3.68 -33.85 -9.51
N PRO A 269 2.76 -33.09 -8.87
CA PRO A 269 2.80 -31.63 -8.87
C PRO A 269 4.18 -31.10 -8.48
N VAL A 270 4.71 -30.14 -9.25
CA VAL A 270 6.04 -29.56 -8.98
C VAL A 270 5.99 -28.71 -7.70
N ASP A 271 6.95 -28.90 -6.79
CA ASP A 271 7.10 -27.96 -5.67
C ASP A 271 7.80 -26.68 -6.13
N LEU A 272 7.01 -25.68 -6.46
CA LEU A 272 7.48 -24.36 -6.85
C LEU A 272 7.69 -23.42 -5.66
N GLY A 273 7.30 -23.82 -4.47
CA GLY A 273 7.36 -23.01 -3.25
C GLY A 273 6.49 -21.77 -3.31
N SER A 274 6.82 -20.78 -2.48
CA SER A 274 6.15 -19.47 -2.43
C SER A 274 7.10 -18.37 -2.92
N ARG A 275 7.02 -17.98 -4.21
CA ARG A 275 7.92 -17.00 -4.83
C ARG A 275 7.14 -15.93 -5.59
N CYS A 276 7.75 -14.75 -5.80
CA CYS A 276 7.15 -13.74 -6.65
C CYS A 276 7.20 -14.19 -8.13
N THR A 277 6.36 -13.61 -8.97
CA THR A 277 6.19 -13.97 -10.39
C THR A 277 7.50 -13.98 -11.17
N VAL A 278 8.41 -13.04 -10.89
CA VAL A 278 9.72 -12.93 -11.59
C VAL A 278 10.59 -14.16 -11.32
N PHE A 279 10.74 -14.54 -10.05
CA PHE A 279 11.52 -15.73 -9.67
C PHE A 279 10.79 -17.03 -10.03
N MET A 280 9.46 -17.02 -10.01
CA MET A 280 8.66 -18.18 -10.40
C MET A 280 8.87 -18.57 -11.87
N ASN A 281 9.03 -17.60 -12.77
CA ASN A 281 9.32 -17.87 -14.16
C ASN A 281 10.59 -18.73 -14.34
N SER A 282 11.64 -18.42 -13.58
CA SER A 282 12.87 -19.23 -13.57
C SER A 282 12.64 -20.63 -13.02
N SER A 283 11.81 -20.77 -11.97
CA SER A 283 11.48 -22.07 -11.39
C SER A 283 10.64 -22.94 -12.34
N VAL A 284 9.67 -22.35 -13.04
CA VAL A 284 8.88 -23.06 -14.06
C VAL A 284 9.76 -23.54 -15.23
N LYS A 285 10.65 -22.66 -15.73
CA LYS A 285 11.60 -23.06 -16.79
C LYS A 285 12.54 -24.16 -16.33
N GLN A 286 12.97 -24.14 -15.07
CA GLN A 286 13.80 -25.21 -14.53
C GLN A 286 13.01 -26.52 -14.44
N ALA A 287 11.77 -26.49 -13.93
CA ALA A 287 10.92 -27.68 -13.88
C ALA A 287 10.68 -28.29 -15.27
N GLN A 288 10.49 -27.46 -16.31
CA GLN A 288 10.39 -27.94 -17.69
C GLN A 288 11.68 -28.65 -18.16
N LYS A 289 12.84 -28.07 -17.84
CA LYS A 289 14.15 -28.71 -18.15
C LYS A 289 14.32 -30.04 -17.40
N ASP A 290 13.81 -30.12 -16.19
CA ASP A 290 13.86 -31.32 -15.33
C ASP A 290 12.79 -32.35 -15.72
N GLY A 291 12.04 -32.13 -16.81
CA GLY A 291 11.07 -33.08 -17.38
C GLY A 291 9.68 -33.06 -16.76
N ALA A 292 9.30 -31.98 -16.07
CA ALA A 292 7.95 -31.85 -15.54
C ALA A 292 6.92 -31.65 -16.67
N SER A 293 5.81 -32.40 -16.61
CA SER A 293 4.69 -32.20 -17.54
C SER A 293 3.93 -30.90 -17.26
N ILE A 294 3.13 -30.46 -18.22
CA ILE A 294 2.33 -29.21 -18.10
C ILE A 294 1.29 -29.36 -16.98
N GLU A 295 0.72 -30.55 -16.82
CA GLU A 295 -0.21 -30.90 -15.75
C GLU A 295 0.43 -30.70 -14.38
N ASN A 296 1.65 -31.22 -14.21
CA ASN A 296 2.41 -31.11 -12.97
C ASN A 296 2.85 -29.67 -12.66
N ILE A 297 3.14 -28.86 -13.69
CA ILE A 297 3.44 -27.44 -13.54
C ILE A 297 2.16 -26.65 -13.19
N SER A 298 1.03 -26.96 -13.82
CA SER A 298 -0.25 -26.28 -13.52
C SER A 298 -0.70 -26.52 -12.08
N ALA A 299 -0.61 -27.77 -11.60
CA ALA A 299 -0.89 -28.10 -10.21
C ALA A 299 0.08 -27.40 -9.25
N GLY A 300 1.38 -27.39 -9.56
CA GLY A 300 2.40 -26.73 -8.76
C GLY A 300 2.18 -25.22 -8.67
N LEU A 301 1.77 -24.56 -9.74
CA LEU A 301 1.43 -23.13 -9.76
C LEU A 301 0.17 -22.85 -8.92
N SER A 302 -0.85 -23.69 -9.00
CA SER A 302 -2.07 -23.58 -8.19
C SER A 302 -1.77 -23.70 -6.69
N ILE A 303 -0.90 -24.64 -6.30
CA ILE A 303 -0.42 -24.78 -4.92
C ILE A 303 0.40 -23.56 -4.50
N SER A 304 1.25 -23.05 -5.38
CA SER A 304 2.08 -21.87 -5.11
C SER A 304 1.27 -20.60 -4.84
N VAL A 305 0.16 -20.38 -5.57
CA VAL A 305 -0.77 -19.28 -5.30
C VAL A 305 -1.29 -19.35 -3.87
N VAL A 306 -1.71 -20.54 -3.44
CA VAL A 306 -2.20 -20.78 -2.07
C VAL A 306 -1.11 -20.53 -1.03
N LYS A 307 0.09 -21.08 -1.23
CA LYS A 307 1.23 -20.85 -0.32
C LYS A 307 1.60 -19.37 -0.24
N ASN A 308 1.54 -18.63 -1.34
CA ASN A 308 1.75 -17.17 -1.33
C ASN A 308 0.66 -16.44 -0.52
N ALA A 309 -0.61 -16.84 -0.69
CA ALA A 309 -1.72 -16.27 0.08
C ALA A 309 -1.53 -16.48 1.58
N LEU A 310 -1.34 -17.71 1.99
CA LEU A 310 -1.27 -18.10 3.40
C LEU A 310 -0.02 -17.55 4.10
N TYR A 311 1.16 -17.78 3.53
CA TYR A 311 2.42 -17.54 4.22
C TYR A 311 3.02 -16.14 4.00
N LYS A 312 2.65 -15.45 2.92
CA LYS A 312 3.20 -14.12 2.65
C LYS A 312 2.23 -12.98 2.89
N VAL A 313 0.93 -13.20 2.61
CA VAL A 313 -0.08 -12.16 2.77
C VAL A 313 -0.71 -12.24 4.14
N ILE A 314 -1.29 -13.39 4.48
CA ILE A 314 -1.95 -13.61 5.76
C ILE A 314 -0.91 -13.78 6.87
N ARG A 315 0.23 -14.41 6.54
CA ARG A 315 1.31 -14.78 7.48
C ARG A 315 0.82 -15.71 8.60
N ALA A 316 -0.08 -16.62 8.25
CA ALA A 316 -0.55 -17.64 9.18
C ALA A 316 0.61 -18.54 9.60
N SER A 317 0.82 -18.69 10.91
CA SER A 317 1.80 -19.62 11.48
C SER A 317 1.24 -21.03 11.55
N SER A 318 -0.07 -21.15 11.65
CA SER A 318 -0.78 -22.43 11.62
C SER A 318 -2.19 -22.29 11.01
N PRO A 319 -2.77 -23.39 10.51
CA PRO A 319 -4.14 -23.39 10.01
C PRO A 319 -5.20 -22.97 11.04
N GLU A 320 -4.98 -23.28 12.31
CA GLU A 320 -5.89 -23.01 13.41
C GLU A 320 -6.11 -21.50 13.64
N GLU A 321 -5.14 -20.67 13.27
CA GLU A 321 -5.25 -19.20 13.40
C GLU A 321 -6.35 -18.60 12.52
N LEU A 322 -6.74 -19.29 11.44
CA LEU A 322 -7.79 -18.83 10.52
C LEU A 322 -9.19 -19.31 10.93
N GLY A 323 -9.30 -20.14 11.99
CA GLY A 323 -10.56 -20.72 12.39
C GLY A 323 -10.97 -21.92 11.50
N ARG A 324 -12.24 -22.35 11.64
CA ARG A 324 -12.77 -23.51 10.91
C ARG A 324 -13.86 -23.14 9.91
N ASN A 325 -14.52 -22.01 10.12
CA ASN A 325 -15.63 -21.54 9.31
C ASN A 325 -15.11 -20.55 8.25
N ILE A 326 -14.59 -21.09 7.15
CA ILE A 326 -13.89 -20.28 6.12
C ILE A 326 -14.74 -20.20 4.86
N VAL A 327 -14.97 -18.98 4.38
CA VAL A 327 -15.57 -18.70 3.06
C VAL A 327 -14.47 -18.22 2.11
N VAL A 328 -14.37 -18.87 0.96
CA VAL A 328 -13.47 -18.45 -0.12
C VAL A 328 -14.27 -17.90 -1.28
N GLN A 329 -13.80 -16.78 -1.83
CA GLN A 329 -14.49 -16.03 -2.88
C GLN A 329 -13.51 -15.36 -3.84
N GLY A 330 -14.03 -14.68 -4.86
CA GLY A 330 -13.22 -14.12 -5.94
C GLY A 330 -13.07 -15.07 -7.13
N GLY A 331 -12.80 -14.51 -8.30
CA GLY A 331 -12.76 -15.25 -9.55
C GLY A 331 -11.70 -16.37 -9.61
N THR A 332 -10.64 -16.25 -8.82
CA THR A 332 -9.56 -17.26 -8.78
C THR A 332 -10.02 -18.59 -8.19
N PHE A 333 -11.00 -18.60 -7.30
CA PHE A 333 -11.53 -19.84 -6.71
C PHE A 333 -12.48 -20.62 -7.61
N TYR A 334 -12.80 -20.13 -8.81
CA TYR A 334 -13.39 -20.98 -9.86
C TYR A 334 -12.39 -22.00 -10.41
N ASN A 335 -11.09 -21.78 -10.18
CA ASN A 335 -10.07 -22.80 -10.41
C ASN A 335 -10.10 -23.83 -9.28
N GLU A 336 -10.65 -25.02 -9.55
CA GLU A 336 -10.80 -26.08 -8.56
C GLU A 336 -9.46 -26.67 -8.08
N ALA A 337 -8.39 -26.55 -8.88
CA ALA A 337 -7.05 -26.93 -8.43
C ALA A 337 -6.54 -25.99 -7.33
N VAL A 338 -6.81 -24.67 -7.43
CA VAL A 338 -6.52 -23.70 -6.36
C VAL A 338 -7.39 -23.96 -5.14
N LEU A 339 -8.68 -24.17 -5.33
CA LEU A 339 -9.62 -24.47 -4.25
C LEU A 339 -9.21 -25.73 -3.46
N ARG A 340 -8.87 -26.79 -4.16
CA ARG A 340 -8.42 -28.05 -3.54
C ARG A 340 -7.05 -27.89 -2.87
N ALA A 341 -6.12 -27.18 -3.52
CA ALA A 341 -4.82 -26.90 -2.91
C ALA A 341 -4.97 -26.15 -1.59
N PHE A 342 -5.92 -25.20 -1.54
CA PHE A 342 -6.21 -24.46 -0.31
C PHE A 342 -6.72 -25.36 0.80
N GLU A 343 -7.69 -26.22 0.52
CA GLU A 343 -8.20 -27.19 1.52
C GLU A 343 -7.13 -28.16 2.03
N LYS A 344 -6.26 -28.63 1.12
CA LYS A 344 -5.15 -29.52 1.50
C LYS A 344 -4.12 -28.84 2.37
N GLU A 345 -3.75 -27.59 2.03
CA GLU A 345 -2.76 -26.84 2.80
C GLU A 345 -3.29 -26.46 4.18
N MET A 346 -4.58 -26.15 4.29
CA MET A 346 -5.24 -25.79 5.54
C MET A 346 -5.73 -26.99 6.35
N GLY A 347 -5.89 -28.15 5.75
CA GLY A 347 -6.46 -29.32 6.40
C GLY A 347 -7.94 -29.19 6.78
N VAL A 348 -8.67 -28.22 6.22
CA VAL A 348 -10.09 -27.93 6.48
C VAL A 348 -10.88 -27.82 5.19
N ASN A 349 -12.17 -28.18 5.25
CA ASN A 349 -13.10 -27.91 4.15
C ASN A 349 -13.55 -26.45 4.22
N VAL A 350 -13.60 -25.79 3.07
CA VAL A 350 -14.06 -24.39 2.97
C VAL A 350 -15.38 -24.33 2.20
N ILE A 351 -16.09 -23.21 2.33
CA ILE A 351 -17.27 -22.90 1.54
C ILE A 351 -16.87 -21.99 0.39
N ARG A 352 -17.09 -22.44 -0.85
CA ARG A 352 -16.96 -21.64 -2.05
C ARG A 352 -18.37 -21.48 -2.67
N PRO A 353 -19.02 -20.30 -2.57
CA PRO A 353 -20.28 -20.03 -3.24
C PRO A 353 -20.18 -20.19 -4.76
N ASP A 354 -21.26 -20.62 -5.41
CA ASP A 354 -21.36 -20.69 -6.87
C ASP A 354 -21.14 -19.33 -7.53
N ILE A 355 -21.54 -18.26 -6.85
CA ILE A 355 -21.36 -16.87 -7.23
C ILE A 355 -20.04 -16.25 -6.70
N ALA A 356 -19.01 -17.05 -6.46
CA ALA A 356 -17.75 -16.59 -5.84
C ALA A 356 -17.15 -15.32 -6.49
N GLY A 357 -17.30 -15.15 -7.79
CA GLY A 357 -16.86 -13.96 -8.53
C GLY A 357 -17.79 -12.75 -8.42
N LEU A 358 -19.01 -12.90 -7.86
CA LEU A 358 -20.04 -11.86 -7.78
C LEU A 358 -20.32 -11.42 -6.32
N MET A 359 -19.58 -11.96 -5.35
CA MET A 359 -19.84 -11.76 -3.92
C MET A 359 -19.89 -10.27 -3.52
N GLY A 360 -19.02 -9.42 -4.07
CA GLY A 360 -19.05 -7.98 -3.81
C GLY A 360 -20.37 -7.33 -4.25
N ALA A 361 -20.84 -7.64 -5.47
CA ALA A 361 -22.11 -7.11 -5.98
C ALA A 361 -23.31 -7.70 -5.23
N PHE A 362 -23.32 -9.01 -4.96
CA PHE A 362 -24.36 -9.66 -4.20
C PHE A 362 -24.48 -9.11 -2.77
N GLY A 363 -23.34 -8.95 -2.08
CA GLY A 363 -23.32 -8.36 -0.74
C GLY A 363 -23.77 -6.89 -0.72
N ALA A 364 -23.42 -6.12 -1.75
CA ALA A 364 -23.93 -4.75 -1.89
C ALA A 364 -25.46 -4.71 -2.07
N ALA A 365 -26.02 -5.64 -2.86
CA ALA A 365 -27.46 -5.78 -3.01
C ALA A 365 -28.16 -6.18 -1.69
N LEU A 366 -27.61 -7.18 -0.97
CA LEU A 366 -28.10 -7.60 0.33
C LEU A 366 -28.09 -6.46 1.37
N TYR A 367 -26.97 -5.71 1.41
CA TYR A 367 -26.86 -4.55 2.30
C TYR A 367 -27.88 -3.46 1.96
N GLY A 368 -28.04 -3.17 0.65
CA GLY A 368 -29.05 -2.24 0.16
C GLY A 368 -30.47 -2.67 0.56
N LYS A 369 -30.79 -3.96 0.42
CA LYS A 369 -32.05 -4.57 0.86
C LYS A 369 -32.28 -4.39 2.37
N ALA A 370 -31.29 -4.71 3.19
CA ALA A 370 -31.38 -4.61 4.65
C ALA A 370 -31.58 -3.15 5.17
N LYS A 371 -31.05 -2.17 4.43
CA LYS A 371 -31.17 -0.74 4.78
C LYS A 371 -32.33 -0.02 4.04
N ALA A 372 -33.05 -0.70 3.14
CA ALA A 372 -34.22 -0.16 2.45
C ALA A 372 -35.47 -0.29 3.35
N GLY A 373 -36.30 0.76 3.42
CA GLY A 373 -37.60 0.67 4.09
C GLY A 373 -38.62 -0.10 3.26
N ALA A 374 -39.73 -0.53 3.87
CA ALA A 374 -40.77 -1.35 3.24
C ALA A 374 -41.37 -0.77 1.94
N HIS A 375 -41.27 0.54 1.73
CA HIS A 375 -41.80 1.25 0.55
C HIS A 375 -40.67 2.08 -0.14
N ALA A 376 -39.41 1.68 -0.01
CA ALA A 376 -38.30 2.42 -0.59
C ALA A 376 -38.39 2.43 -2.11
N ARG A 377 -38.07 3.59 -2.69
CA ARG A 377 -37.79 3.76 -4.10
C ARG A 377 -36.37 4.30 -4.24
N SER A 378 -35.60 3.68 -5.11
CA SER A 378 -34.24 4.13 -5.42
C SER A 378 -34.24 5.52 -6.05
N THR A 379 -33.19 6.27 -5.78
CA THR A 379 -32.87 7.55 -6.44
C THR A 379 -32.09 7.37 -7.76
N VAL A 380 -31.87 6.13 -8.19
CA VAL A 380 -31.14 5.84 -9.42
C VAL A 380 -31.85 6.48 -10.63
N LEU A 381 -31.05 6.92 -11.60
CA LEU A 381 -31.56 7.56 -12.82
C LEU A 381 -32.61 6.68 -13.50
N THR A 382 -33.71 7.31 -13.90
CA THR A 382 -34.77 6.69 -14.70
C THR A 382 -34.29 6.32 -16.11
N GLN A 383 -35.07 5.50 -16.84
CA GLN A 383 -34.73 5.16 -18.21
C GLN A 383 -34.50 6.40 -19.10
N LEU A 384 -35.37 7.42 -18.99
CA LEU A 384 -35.28 8.64 -19.78
C LEU A 384 -34.00 9.43 -19.46
N GLU A 385 -33.65 9.54 -18.18
CA GLU A 385 -32.41 10.22 -17.74
C GLU A 385 -31.17 9.48 -18.20
N LEU A 386 -31.19 8.13 -18.15
CA LEU A 386 -30.10 7.31 -18.66
C LEU A 386 -29.94 7.41 -20.19
N GLU A 387 -31.02 7.57 -20.96
CA GLU A 387 -30.98 7.78 -22.40
C GLU A 387 -30.27 9.11 -22.74
N HIS A 388 -30.51 10.15 -21.97
CA HIS A 388 -29.89 11.47 -22.11
C HIS A 388 -28.60 11.68 -21.32
N PHE A 389 -28.12 10.65 -20.65
CA PHE A 389 -26.91 10.72 -19.84
C PHE A 389 -25.68 11.04 -20.69
N SER A 390 -24.88 11.99 -20.24
CA SER A 390 -23.57 12.30 -20.80
C SER A 390 -22.54 12.55 -19.69
N GLN A 391 -21.29 12.27 -20.00
CA GLN A 391 -20.14 12.50 -19.12
C GLN A 391 -19.03 13.19 -19.89
N LYS A 392 -18.47 14.25 -19.30
CA LYS A 392 -17.23 14.88 -19.76
C LYS A 392 -16.17 14.68 -18.71
N VAL A 393 -15.00 14.21 -19.12
CA VAL A 393 -13.86 13.96 -18.23
C VAL A 393 -12.73 14.93 -18.57
N ASN A 394 -12.29 15.70 -17.59
CA ASN A 394 -11.15 16.62 -17.72
C ASN A 394 -10.11 16.27 -16.65
N THR A 395 -8.84 16.30 -17.03
CA THR A 395 -7.73 16.16 -16.09
C THR A 395 -7.09 17.53 -15.89
N VAL A 396 -7.00 17.97 -14.64
CA VAL A 396 -6.42 19.28 -14.28
C VAL A 396 -5.45 19.15 -13.12
N GLN A 397 -4.43 19.98 -13.09
CA GLN A 397 -3.51 20.04 -11.96
C GLN A 397 -4.02 21.05 -10.94
N CYS A 398 -4.21 20.61 -9.69
CA CYS A 398 -4.63 21.48 -8.59
C CYS A 398 -3.53 22.49 -8.25
N GLN A 399 -3.88 23.76 -8.14
CA GLN A 399 -2.99 24.86 -7.74
C GLN A 399 -3.20 25.29 -6.28
N GLY A 400 -3.97 24.53 -5.52
CA GLY A 400 -4.39 24.93 -4.17
C GLY A 400 -3.32 24.85 -3.08
N CYS A 401 -2.27 24.05 -3.29
CA CYS A 401 -1.13 23.90 -2.37
C CYS A 401 0.07 23.23 -3.08
N GLY A 402 1.17 23.05 -2.38
CA GLY A 402 2.41 22.44 -2.93
C GLY A 402 2.29 20.99 -3.41
N ASN A 403 1.22 20.29 -3.08
CA ASN A 403 1.01 18.90 -3.54
C ASN A 403 0.66 18.78 -5.02
N HIS A 404 0.17 19.86 -5.66
CA HIS A 404 -0.17 19.90 -7.09
C HIS A 404 -0.90 18.64 -7.60
N CYS A 405 -1.90 18.15 -6.85
CA CYS A 405 -2.63 16.93 -7.17
C CYS A 405 -3.14 16.94 -8.62
N GLN A 406 -2.99 15.82 -9.32
CA GLN A 406 -3.64 15.61 -10.60
C GLN A 406 -5.09 15.19 -10.35
N LEU A 407 -6.04 16.05 -10.71
CA LEU A 407 -7.46 15.86 -10.49
C LEU A 407 -8.13 15.34 -11.75
N THR A 408 -9.00 14.36 -11.59
CA THR A 408 -9.94 13.96 -12.64
C THR A 408 -11.31 14.55 -12.29
N VAL A 409 -11.79 15.45 -13.13
CA VAL A 409 -13.08 16.13 -12.98
C VAL A 409 -14.07 15.53 -13.95
N ASN A 410 -15.05 14.81 -13.43
CA ASN A 410 -16.20 14.29 -14.16
C ASN A 410 -17.34 15.30 -14.07
N VAL A 411 -17.91 15.67 -15.19
CA VAL A 411 -19.10 16.53 -15.28
C VAL A 411 -20.21 15.75 -15.95
N PHE A 412 -21.32 15.56 -15.25
CA PHE A 412 -22.47 14.78 -15.71
C PHE A 412 -23.52 15.68 -16.39
N ALA A 413 -24.50 15.07 -17.08
CA ALA A 413 -25.54 15.77 -17.82
C ALA A 413 -26.36 16.74 -16.98
N ASP A 414 -26.58 16.44 -15.68
CA ASP A 414 -27.28 17.29 -14.72
C ASP A 414 -26.45 18.45 -14.17
N GLY A 415 -25.20 18.61 -14.68
CA GLY A 415 -24.26 19.65 -14.27
C GLY A 415 -23.50 19.32 -12.98
N LYS A 416 -23.80 18.21 -12.31
CA LYS A 416 -23.03 17.77 -11.13
C LYS A 416 -21.62 17.41 -11.52
N ARG A 417 -20.70 17.63 -10.57
CA ARG A 417 -19.29 17.34 -10.72
C ARG A 417 -18.84 16.32 -9.70
N PHE A 418 -18.08 15.35 -10.16
CA PHE A 418 -17.35 14.44 -9.29
C PHE A 418 -15.86 14.61 -9.52
N ILE A 419 -15.11 14.93 -8.47
CA ILE A 419 -13.66 15.17 -8.51
C ILE A 419 -12.97 14.03 -7.76
N SER A 420 -12.00 13.41 -8.42
CA SER A 420 -11.14 12.38 -7.84
C SER A 420 -9.66 12.72 -8.02
N GLY A 421 -8.78 12.01 -7.30
CA GLY A 421 -7.34 12.29 -7.29
C GLY A 421 -6.92 13.41 -6.33
N ASN A 422 -7.88 14.03 -5.63
CA ASN A 422 -7.62 15.04 -4.61
C ASN A 422 -7.17 14.42 -3.28
N ARG A 423 -6.15 15.00 -2.68
CA ARG A 423 -5.66 14.61 -1.33
C ARG A 423 -6.39 15.35 -0.20
N CYS A 424 -7.12 16.43 -0.50
CA CYS A 424 -7.92 17.19 0.46
C CYS A 424 -9.23 17.66 -0.18
N ASP A 425 -10.16 18.23 0.61
CA ASP A 425 -11.48 18.65 0.14
C ASP A 425 -11.48 20.01 -0.56
N LYS A 426 -10.38 20.76 -0.52
CA LYS A 426 -10.28 22.09 -1.12
C LYS A 426 -10.73 22.18 -2.60
N PRO A 427 -10.38 21.21 -3.47
CA PRO A 427 -10.87 21.22 -4.85
C PRO A 427 -12.38 20.98 -4.99
N VAL A 428 -13.01 20.35 -3.99
CA VAL A 428 -14.45 20.01 -3.99
C VAL A 428 -15.27 21.08 -3.29
N THR A 429 -14.84 21.54 -2.13
CA THR A 429 -15.61 22.42 -1.23
C THR A 429 -15.15 23.89 -1.26
N GLY A 430 -13.99 24.15 -1.87
CA GLY A 430 -13.34 25.47 -1.82
C GLY A 430 -12.67 25.79 -0.48
N LYS A 431 -12.82 24.92 0.54
CA LYS A 431 -12.25 25.09 1.88
C LYS A 431 -11.21 24.02 2.14
N ALA A 432 -10.15 24.37 2.89
CA ALA A 432 -9.25 23.37 3.47
C ALA A 432 -10.03 22.51 4.47
N ASN A 433 -9.53 21.29 4.70
CA ASN A 433 -10.04 20.47 5.80
C ASN A 433 -9.86 21.21 7.13
N ASN A 434 -10.53 20.72 8.17
CA ASN A 434 -10.39 21.29 9.51
C ASN A 434 -8.98 21.03 10.07
N GLU A 435 -8.04 21.97 9.78
CA GLU A 435 -6.64 21.91 10.22
C GLU A 435 -6.50 21.99 11.75
N ASP A 436 -7.53 22.47 12.47
CA ASP A 436 -7.51 22.59 13.93
C ASP A 436 -7.51 21.21 14.63
N LEU A 437 -7.98 20.17 13.93
CA LEU A 437 -8.01 18.78 14.40
C LEU A 437 -6.87 17.92 13.83
N ASP A 438 -5.88 18.54 13.22
CA ASP A 438 -4.77 17.89 12.54
C ASP A 438 -3.42 18.28 13.15
N LEU A 439 -2.85 17.39 13.95
CA LEU A 439 -1.56 17.63 14.59
C LEU A 439 -0.39 17.55 13.57
N TYR A 440 -0.53 16.79 12.48
CA TYR A 440 0.48 16.72 11.41
C TYR A 440 0.61 18.07 10.69
N ALA A 441 -0.51 18.69 10.34
CA ALA A 441 -0.52 20.04 9.77
C ALA A 441 0.09 21.07 10.75
N TYR A 442 -0.18 20.96 12.05
CA TYR A 442 0.40 21.82 13.08
C TYR A 442 1.92 21.64 13.20
N LYS A 443 2.42 20.39 13.18
CA LYS A 443 3.87 20.09 13.17
C LYS A 443 4.57 20.74 11.98
N LEU A 444 4.01 20.59 10.76
CA LEU A 444 4.57 21.21 9.57
C LEU A 444 4.62 22.73 9.68
N LYS A 445 3.57 23.35 10.25
CA LYS A 445 3.53 24.78 10.47
C LYS A 445 4.64 25.26 11.44
N LEU A 446 4.89 24.53 12.51
CA LEU A 446 5.97 24.84 13.45
C LEU A 446 7.35 24.73 12.77
N LEU A 447 7.59 23.64 12.02
CA LEU A 447 8.83 23.42 11.29
C LEU A 447 9.07 24.47 10.20
N ASP A 448 8.01 24.90 9.50
CA ASP A 448 8.08 25.97 8.51
C ASP A 448 8.44 27.34 9.15
N GLY A 449 8.08 27.54 10.42
CA GLY A 449 8.51 28.69 11.21
C GLY A 449 10.02 28.78 11.36
N TYR A 450 10.69 27.67 11.70
CA TYR A 450 12.16 27.61 11.75
C TYR A 450 12.78 27.78 10.36
N ARG A 451 12.21 27.15 9.37
CA ARG A 451 12.68 27.19 7.98
C ARG A 451 12.66 28.61 7.38
N LYS A 452 11.69 29.42 7.79
CA LYS A 452 11.49 30.82 7.34
C LYS A 452 12.02 31.85 8.32
N ALA A 453 12.73 31.44 9.36
CA ALA A 453 13.27 32.35 10.35
C ALA A 453 14.24 33.37 9.68
N ALA A 454 14.20 34.60 10.16
CA ALA A 454 15.06 35.65 9.62
C ALA A 454 16.54 35.39 9.95
N ALA A 455 17.39 35.63 8.97
CA ALA A 455 18.84 35.57 9.18
C ALA A 455 19.31 36.65 10.19
N PRO A 456 20.35 36.36 11.01
CA PRO A 456 20.98 37.36 11.88
C PRO A 456 21.50 38.55 11.07
N ALA A 457 21.38 39.77 11.61
CA ALA A 457 21.79 40.99 10.92
C ALA A 457 23.29 40.99 10.52
N ASN A 458 24.14 40.34 11.30
CA ASN A 458 25.57 40.16 11.05
C ASN A 458 25.91 38.65 11.05
N SER A 459 25.52 37.94 9.99
CA SER A 459 25.78 36.53 9.87
C SER A 459 27.29 36.23 9.78
N ARG A 460 27.72 35.18 10.51
CA ARG A 460 29.08 34.62 10.46
C ARG A 460 29.29 33.70 9.26
N GLY A 461 28.24 33.36 8.55
CA GLY A 461 28.21 32.43 7.42
C GLY A 461 26.91 31.65 7.40
N LYS A 462 26.75 30.78 6.40
CA LYS A 462 25.54 30.00 6.16
C LYS A 462 25.74 28.54 6.49
N ILE A 463 24.92 28.00 7.38
CA ILE A 463 24.90 26.56 7.72
C ILE A 463 23.65 25.94 7.10
N GLY A 464 23.85 24.98 6.18
CA GLY A 464 22.78 24.18 5.59
C GLY A 464 22.35 23.05 6.52
N ILE A 465 21.08 22.89 6.78
CA ILE A 465 20.50 21.75 7.51
C ILE A 465 19.54 20.99 6.61
N PRO A 466 19.81 19.72 6.26
CA PRO A 466 18.88 18.92 5.49
C PRO A 466 17.68 18.52 6.36
N LEU A 467 16.46 18.86 5.93
CA LEU A 467 15.23 18.49 6.62
C LEU A 467 14.83 17.08 6.21
N CYS A 468 15.48 16.08 6.80
CA CYS A 468 15.29 14.66 6.52
C CYS A 468 15.49 13.81 7.79
N LEU A 469 14.93 12.62 7.81
CA LEU A 469 15.02 11.68 8.93
C LEU A 469 14.83 12.36 10.31
N ASN A 470 15.69 12.10 11.28
CA ASN A 470 15.61 12.66 12.64
C ASN A 470 15.73 14.20 12.71
N MET A 471 16.13 14.85 11.63
CA MET A 471 16.18 16.32 11.59
C MET A 471 14.77 16.94 11.64
N TYR A 472 13.73 16.20 11.31
CA TYR A 472 12.33 16.62 11.54
C TYR A 472 12.00 16.86 13.01
N GLU A 473 12.59 16.10 13.92
CA GLU A 473 12.42 16.30 15.36
C GLU A 473 13.46 17.27 15.95
N LEU A 474 14.69 17.20 15.47
CA LEU A 474 15.82 17.92 16.04
C LEU A 474 16.09 19.29 15.40
N LEU A 475 15.31 19.70 14.39
CA LEU A 475 15.45 21.01 13.78
C LEU A 475 15.36 22.15 14.79
N PRO A 476 14.43 22.18 15.76
CA PRO A 476 14.37 23.24 16.78
C PRO A 476 15.67 23.39 17.56
N PHE A 477 16.29 22.26 17.92
CA PHE A 477 17.57 22.23 18.63
C PHE A 477 18.71 22.80 17.77
N TRP A 478 18.94 22.23 16.58
CA TRP A 478 20.07 22.60 15.74
C TRP A 478 19.93 24.00 15.15
N HIS A 479 18.73 24.38 14.75
CA HIS A 479 18.44 25.73 14.26
C HIS A 479 18.76 26.78 15.33
N THR A 480 18.28 26.59 16.57
CA THR A 480 18.51 27.51 17.67
C THR A 480 19.99 27.60 18.02
N LEU A 481 20.67 26.46 18.07
CA LEU A 481 22.10 26.39 18.36
C LEU A 481 22.92 27.26 17.40
N PHE A 482 22.78 27.02 16.09
CA PHE A 482 23.55 27.77 15.10
C PHE A 482 23.12 29.24 14.99
N SER A 483 21.83 29.54 15.11
CA SER A 483 21.34 30.92 15.10
C SER A 483 21.87 31.73 16.28
N ARG A 484 21.95 31.13 17.50
CA ARG A 484 22.53 31.76 18.69
C ARG A 484 24.04 32.00 18.55
N LEU A 485 24.73 31.16 17.80
CA LEU A 485 26.14 31.36 17.46
C LEU A 485 26.36 32.41 16.35
N GLY A 486 25.28 32.97 15.79
CA GLY A 486 25.32 34.02 14.79
C GLY A 486 25.44 33.52 13.35
N PHE A 487 25.11 32.26 13.06
CA PHE A 487 25.04 31.75 11.69
C PHE A 487 23.64 31.96 11.10
N GLU A 488 23.58 32.17 9.80
CA GLU A 488 22.36 32.03 9.01
C GLU A 488 22.10 30.53 8.80
N VAL A 489 20.95 30.05 9.26
CA VAL A 489 20.58 28.63 9.09
C VAL A 489 19.70 28.48 7.86
N VAL A 490 20.20 27.79 6.85
CA VAL A 490 19.50 27.49 5.61
C VAL A 490 18.93 26.06 5.71
N VAL A 491 17.63 25.95 5.95
CA VAL A 491 16.96 24.65 6.04
C VAL A 491 16.39 24.28 4.66
N SER A 492 16.66 23.05 4.21
CA SER A 492 16.10 22.58 2.94
C SER A 492 14.55 22.55 2.96
N PRO A 493 13.86 22.65 1.81
CA PRO A 493 12.41 22.66 1.75
C PRO A 493 11.81 21.32 2.19
N PHE A 494 10.52 21.28 2.50
CA PHE A 494 9.80 20.02 2.60
C PHE A 494 9.94 19.22 1.31
N SER A 495 10.01 17.90 1.45
CA SER A 495 10.22 17.00 0.31
C SER A 495 9.06 17.09 -0.69
N ASN A 496 9.41 16.93 -1.94
CA ASN A 496 8.49 16.81 -3.06
C ASN A 496 9.14 15.96 -4.16
N ARG A 497 8.37 15.55 -5.14
CA ARG A 497 8.84 14.67 -6.22
C ARG A 497 10.05 15.25 -6.97
N LYS A 498 10.11 16.57 -7.20
CA LYS A 498 11.23 17.20 -7.88
C LYS A 498 12.52 17.12 -7.06
N LEU A 499 12.43 17.38 -5.75
CA LEU A 499 13.55 17.24 -4.83
C LEU A 499 14.06 15.79 -4.80
N TYR A 500 13.17 14.81 -4.70
CA TYR A 500 13.55 13.40 -4.76
C TYR A 500 14.30 13.05 -6.04
N GLN A 501 13.76 13.46 -7.19
CA GLN A 501 14.36 13.17 -8.50
C GLN A 501 15.74 13.81 -8.67
N SER A 502 16.01 14.98 -8.08
CA SER A 502 17.31 15.65 -8.19
C SER A 502 18.43 14.86 -7.50
N GLY A 503 18.14 14.15 -6.41
CA GLY A 503 19.12 13.34 -5.70
C GLY A 503 19.16 11.86 -6.10
N GLN A 504 18.25 11.41 -6.97
CA GLN A 504 18.04 9.98 -7.24
C GLN A 504 19.28 9.27 -7.79
N ALA A 505 20.12 9.95 -8.56
CA ALA A 505 21.33 9.38 -9.17
C ALA A 505 22.40 8.97 -8.14
N THR A 506 22.38 9.53 -6.95
CA THR A 506 23.37 9.27 -5.89
C THR A 506 22.92 8.21 -4.88
N ILE A 507 21.68 7.69 -4.99
CA ILE A 507 21.16 6.65 -4.11
C ILE A 507 21.89 5.33 -4.37
N PRO A 508 22.61 4.76 -3.39
CA PRO A 508 23.45 3.59 -3.62
C PRO A 508 22.67 2.27 -3.74
N SER A 509 21.47 2.20 -3.18
CA SER A 509 20.68 0.98 -3.15
C SER A 509 19.18 1.25 -3.17
N ASP A 510 18.45 0.47 -3.97
CA ASP A 510 16.99 0.48 -4.00
C ASP A 510 16.37 -0.06 -2.70
N THR A 511 17.13 -0.81 -1.89
CA THR A 511 16.66 -1.37 -0.62
C THR A 511 16.67 -0.37 0.54
N ALA A 512 17.28 0.82 0.37
CA ALA A 512 17.18 1.89 1.37
C ALA A 512 15.71 2.31 1.54
N CYS A 513 15.28 2.59 2.77
CA CYS A 513 13.92 3.07 3.01
C CYS A 513 13.69 4.42 2.33
N PHE A 514 12.46 4.67 1.89
CA PHE A 514 12.14 5.88 1.12
C PHE A 514 12.50 7.19 1.83
N PRO A 515 12.26 7.37 3.14
CA PRO A 515 12.69 8.58 3.87
C PRO A 515 14.20 8.83 3.80
N ALA A 516 15.02 7.78 3.79
CA ALA A 516 16.47 7.92 3.64
C ALA A 516 16.86 8.32 2.21
N LYS A 517 16.18 7.79 1.19
CA LYS A 517 16.41 8.18 -0.22
C LYS A 517 16.17 9.67 -0.46
N LEU A 518 15.19 10.27 0.23
CA LEU A 518 14.91 11.71 0.14
C LEU A 518 16.09 12.58 0.58
N SER A 519 16.92 12.11 1.52
CA SER A 519 18.09 12.84 2.04
C SER A 519 19.05 13.26 0.93
N HIS A 520 19.20 12.46 -0.14
CA HIS A 520 20.03 12.77 -1.29
C HIS A 520 19.59 14.04 -2.01
N GLY A 521 18.27 14.22 -2.20
CA GLY A 521 17.71 15.43 -2.79
C GLY A 521 17.91 16.67 -1.91
N HIS A 522 17.82 16.51 -0.59
CA HIS A 522 18.07 17.60 0.36
C HIS A 522 19.53 18.07 0.32
N ILE A 523 20.47 17.13 0.25
CA ILE A 523 21.91 17.44 0.12
C ILE A 523 22.18 18.15 -1.19
N HIS A 524 21.70 17.63 -2.32
CA HIS A 524 21.84 18.25 -3.61
C HIS A 524 21.32 19.70 -3.61
N TRP A 525 20.12 19.91 -3.09
CA TRP A 525 19.51 21.23 -2.98
C TRP A 525 20.37 22.18 -2.14
N LEU A 526 20.89 21.75 -0.98
CA LEU A 526 21.73 22.58 -0.11
C LEU A 526 23.06 22.96 -0.77
N CYS A 527 23.67 22.05 -1.53
CA CYS A 527 24.88 22.36 -2.31
C CYS A 527 24.61 23.47 -3.34
N GLU A 528 23.42 23.49 -3.96
CA GLU A 528 23.01 24.54 -4.89
C GLU A 528 22.76 25.92 -4.22
N GLN A 529 22.48 25.95 -2.89
CA GLN A 529 22.25 27.22 -2.18
C GLN A 529 23.54 27.98 -1.83
N GLY A 530 24.72 27.40 -2.08
CA GLY A 530 25.99 28.06 -1.78
C GLY A 530 26.22 28.30 -0.29
N VAL A 531 25.85 27.32 0.54
CA VAL A 531 26.10 27.35 2.00
C VAL A 531 27.58 27.10 2.29
N ASP A 532 28.12 27.72 3.37
CA ASP A 532 29.51 27.56 3.77
C ASP A 532 29.81 26.18 4.35
N ALA A 533 28.80 25.56 4.98
CA ALA A 533 28.86 24.19 5.47
C ALA A 533 27.47 23.57 5.50
N ILE A 534 27.39 22.25 5.35
CA ILE A 534 26.20 21.45 5.59
C ILE A 534 26.40 20.67 6.88
N PHE A 535 25.46 20.80 7.80
CA PHE A 535 25.46 20.09 9.08
C PHE A 535 24.41 19.01 9.11
N TYR A 536 24.85 17.76 9.16
CA TYR A 536 23.99 16.59 9.31
C TYR A 536 24.70 15.54 10.18
N PRO A 537 24.48 15.55 11.50
CA PRO A 537 25.25 14.73 12.43
C PRO A 537 24.86 13.25 12.40
N CYS A 538 25.83 12.38 12.66
CA CYS A 538 25.57 10.99 13.02
C CYS A 538 25.13 10.89 14.48
N MET A 539 24.02 10.20 14.73
CA MET A 539 23.44 10.08 16.07
C MET A 539 23.00 8.66 16.37
N SER A 540 23.84 7.89 17.03
CA SER A 540 23.52 6.50 17.43
C SER A 540 22.47 6.43 18.53
N TYR A 541 22.43 7.42 19.42
CA TYR A 541 21.49 7.53 20.53
C TYR A 541 20.61 8.76 20.38
N ASN A 542 19.37 8.64 20.80
CA ASN A 542 18.45 9.76 21.00
C ASN A 542 18.41 10.16 22.48
N LEU A 543 17.60 11.16 22.83
CA LEU A 543 17.28 11.48 24.22
C LEU A 543 16.48 10.33 24.84
N ASP A 544 16.77 10.00 26.11
CA ASP A 544 16.05 8.94 26.81
C ASP A 544 14.70 9.45 27.31
N GLU A 545 13.64 8.86 26.82
CA GLU A 545 12.26 9.14 27.25
C GLU A 545 11.76 8.17 28.34
N HIS A 546 12.63 7.26 28.79
CA HIS A 546 12.36 6.26 29.83
C HIS A 546 11.20 5.30 29.48
N LEU A 547 10.93 5.11 28.16
CA LEU A 547 9.89 4.22 27.65
C LEU A 547 10.42 2.83 27.25
N GLY A 548 11.72 2.73 26.96
CA GLY A 548 12.35 1.51 26.47
C GLY A 548 13.44 0.94 27.37
N ASP A 549 14.07 -0.15 26.94
CA ASP A 549 15.26 -0.73 27.57
C ASP A 549 16.54 0.00 27.17
N ASN A 550 16.46 0.71 26.03
CA ASN A 550 17.50 1.57 25.51
C ASN A 550 16.87 2.66 24.63
N HIS A 551 17.68 3.60 24.12
CA HIS A 551 17.24 4.76 23.35
C HIS A 551 18.08 4.95 22.08
N TYR A 552 18.32 3.86 21.34
CA TYR A 552 19.00 3.90 20.05
C TYR A 552 18.15 4.53 18.95
N ASN A 553 18.82 5.16 17.99
CA ASN A 553 18.26 5.40 16.68
C ASN A 553 18.47 4.16 15.78
N CYS A 554 17.60 3.94 14.80
CA CYS A 554 17.83 2.87 13.83
C CYS A 554 19.14 3.13 13.05
N PRO A 555 19.81 2.09 12.52
CA PRO A 555 21.09 2.25 11.82
C PRO A 555 21.05 3.26 10.66
N VAL A 556 19.93 3.34 9.94
CA VAL A 556 19.74 4.32 8.85
C VAL A 556 19.76 5.74 9.42
N VAL A 557 18.97 6.04 10.44
CA VAL A 557 18.95 7.37 11.09
C VAL A 557 20.32 7.71 11.70
N ALA A 558 20.95 6.71 12.32
CA ALA A 558 22.22 6.91 13.03
C ALA A 558 23.41 7.23 12.12
N TYR A 559 23.48 6.60 10.92
CA TYR A 559 24.71 6.57 10.11
C TYR A 559 24.52 7.02 8.66
N TYR A 560 23.32 7.45 8.26
CA TYR A 560 23.06 7.85 6.88
C TYR A 560 23.92 9.03 6.37
N PRO A 561 24.36 9.98 7.21
CA PRO A 561 25.31 11.01 6.80
C PRO A 561 26.61 10.45 6.20
N GLU A 562 27.14 9.32 6.69
CA GLU A 562 28.33 8.66 6.09
C GLU A 562 28.03 8.09 4.70
N VAL A 563 26.80 7.56 4.50
CA VAL A 563 26.36 7.08 3.18
C VAL A 563 26.31 8.23 2.18
N LEU A 564 25.79 9.40 2.61
CA LEU A 564 25.73 10.59 1.77
C LEU A 564 27.12 11.11 1.41
N GLU A 565 28.03 11.17 2.38
CA GLU A 565 29.43 11.57 2.14
C GLU A 565 30.10 10.71 1.06
N GLY A 566 29.92 9.39 1.17
CA GLY A 566 30.50 8.44 0.20
C GLY A 566 29.85 8.43 -1.18
N ASN A 567 28.60 8.92 -1.33
CA ASN A 567 27.83 8.78 -2.57
C ASN A 567 27.42 10.09 -3.25
N CYS A 568 27.53 11.25 -2.55
CA CYS A 568 27.19 12.56 -3.12
C CYS A 568 28.47 13.32 -3.50
N PRO A 569 28.89 13.31 -4.78
CA PRO A 569 30.16 13.94 -5.21
C PRO A 569 30.21 15.44 -4.92
N GLU A 570 29.07 16.11 -4.87
CA GLU A 570 28.91 17.53 -4.61
C GLU A 570 29.44 17.95 -3.23
N LEU A 571 29.40 17.04 -2.26
CA LEU A 571 29.90 17.27 -0.91
C LEU A 571 31.42 17.49 -0.85
N LYS A 572 32.16 17.09 -1.87
CA LYS A 572 33.60 17.36 -1.97
C LYS A 572 33.94 18.86 -2.09
N ALA A 573 33.00 19.65 -2.59
CA ALA A 573 33.16 21.10 -2.76
C ALA A 573 32.59 21.90 -1.58
N THR A 574 31.89 21.27 -0.64
CA THR A 574 31.23 21.91 0.51
C THR A 574 31.70 21.26 1.79
N LYS A 575 31.90 22.07 2.85
CA LYS A 575 32.20 21.50 4.18
C LYS A 575 31.01 20.67 4.64
N PHE A 576 31.20 19.38 4.81
CA PHE A 576 30.15 18.48 5.34
C PHE A 576 30.52 18.07 6.76
N ILE A 577 29.67 18.44 7.72
CA ILE A 577 29.86 18.20 9.14
C ILE A 577 28.92 17.09 9.57
N TYR A 578 29.44 15.88 9.72
CA TYR A 578 28.70 14.65 10.06
C TYR A 578 29.29 13.94 11.28
N ASP A 579 29.93 14.72 12.17
CA ASP A 579 30.44 14.19 13.45
C ASP A 579 29.37 13.46 14.25
N TYR A 580 29.85 12.56 15.13
CA TYR A 580 29.00 11.79 16.03
C TYR A 580 28.68 12.60 17.28
N PHE A 581 27.40 12.78 17.59
CA PHE A 581 26.93 13.47 18.78
C PHE A 581 25.97 12.59 19.59
N ASN A 582 26.00 12.82 20.92
CA ASN A 582 25.05 12.26 21.87
C ASN A 582 24.45 13.40 22.69
N LEU A 583 23.15 13.67 22.47
CA LEU A 583 22.45 14.75 23.19
C LEU A 583 22.07 14.37 24.62
N GLU A 584 21.97 13.08 24.95
CA GLU A 584 21.63 12.60 26.29
C GLU A 584 22.71 13.00 27.32
N ARG A 585 23.96 12.88 26.92
CA ARG A 585 25.09 13.19 27.79
C ARG A 585 25.56 14.63 27.59
N ARG A 586 24.87 15.62 28.17
CA ARG A 586 25.12 17.05 27.97
C ARG A 586 26.59 17.43 28.15
N LYS A 587 27.27 16.92 29.21
CA LYS A 587 28.71 17.22 29.47
C LYS A 587 29.61 16.75 28.32
N ASP A 588 29.35 15.57 27.79
CA ASP A 588 30.11 15.02 26.65
C ASP A 588 29.79 15.81 25.39
N PHE A 589 28.53 16.20 25.22
CA PHE A 589 28.07 17.01 24.06
C PHE A 589 28.76 18.39 24.07
N TYR A 590 28.81 19.12 25.17
CA TYR A 590 29.52 20.39 25.26
C TYR A 590 30.98 20.27 24.79
N LYS A 591 31.69 19.28 25.28
CA LYS A 591 33.09 19.05 24.94
C LYS A 591 33.26 18.70 23.44
N LYS A 592 32.47 17.76 22.97
CA LYS A 592 32.57 17.27 21.58
C LYS A 592 32.18 18.37 20.61
N PHE A 593 31.08 19.08 20.86
CA PHE A 593 30.59 20.13 19.98
C PHE A 593 31.57 21.31 19.90
N GLN A 594 32.18 21.71 21.05
CA GLN A 594 33.23 22.72 21.03
C GLN A 594 34.43 22.27 20.17
N GLN A 595 34.85 21.01 20.24
CA GLN A 595 35.92 20.48 19.39
C GLN A 595 35.56 20.53 17.90
N THR A 596 34.34 20.19 17.56
CA THR A 596 33.85 20.31 16.20
C THR A 596 33.85 21.76 15.70
N LEU A 597 33.38 22.69 16.54
CA LEU A 597 33.41 24.12 16.18
C LEU A 597 34.85 24.66 16.09
N ASP A 598 35.77 24.28 16.98
CA ASP A 598 37.17 24.71 16.89
C ASP A 598 37.84 24.20 15.60
N HIS A 599 37.41 23.05 15.09
CA HIS A 599 37.89 22.48 13.83
C HIS A 599 37.32 23.19 12.59
N TYR A 600 36.01 23.36 12.53
CA TYR A 600 35.35 23.90 11.33
C TYR A 600 35.20 25.41 11.33
N PHE A 601 35.06 26.05 12.53
CA PHE A 601 34.80 27.47 12.73
C PHE A 601 35.59 28.01 13.90
N PRO A 602 36.93 28.07 13.79
CA PRO A 602 37.80 28.49 14.90
C PRO A 602 37.50 29.91 15.37
N GLY A 603 37.71 30.15 16.68
CA GLY A 603 37.57 31.48 17.26
C GLY A 603 36.19 31.80 17.86
N LEU A 604 35.34 30.81 18.05
CA LEU A 604 34.09 30.98 18.80
C LEU A 604 34.38 30.94 20.33
N ASP A 605 33.79 31.90 21.05
CA ASP A 605 33.91 31.95 22.49
C ASP A 605 33.19 30.77 23.16
N ARG A 606 33.91 30.08 24.08
CA ARG A 606 33.38 28.89 24.79
C ARG A 606 32.12 29.18 25.57
N LYS A 607 32.06 30.37 26.22
CA LYS A 607 30.88 30.75 27.00
C LYS A 607 29.67 30.91 26.10
N ALA A 608 29.85 31.60 24.97
CA ALA A 608 28.78 31.76 23.96
C ALA A 608 28.33 30.43 23.39
N VAL A 609 29.25 29.47 23.17
CA VAL A 609 28.91 28.11 22.73
C VAL A 609 28.06 27.38 23.77
N HIS A 610 28.43 27.45 25.05
CA HIS A 610 27.68 26.85 26.14
C HIS A 610 26.27 27.44 26.27
N GLU A 611 26.14 28.78 26.23
CA GLU A 611 24.84 29.47 26.27
C GLU A 611 23.97 29.11 25.07
N ALA A 612 24.55 28.95 23.90
CA ALA A 612 23.82 28.51 22.70
C ALA A 612 23.32 27.08 22.80
N ILE A 613 24.13 26.17 23.40
CA ILE A 613 23.75 24.78 23.64
C ILE A 613 22.59 24.72 24.63
N ASP A 614 22.67 25.44 25.76
CA ASP A 614 21.60 25.48 26.77
C ASP A 614 20.30 25.99 26.15
N ALA A 615 20.37 27.09 25.39
CA ALA A 615 19.19 27.62 24.66
C ALA A 615 18.60 26.61 23.64
N ALA A 616 19.43 25.77 23.03
CA ALA A 616 18.97 24.74 22.12
C ALA A 616 18.20 23.61 22.82
N TYR A 617 18.68 23.18 24.01
CA TYR A 617 17.95 22.21 24.84
C TYR A 617 16.62 22.77 25.32
N ASP A 618 16.58 24.02 25.76
CA ASP A 618 15.36 24.68 26.21
C ASP A 618 14.36 24.81 25.07
N GLU A 619 14.82 25.17 23.87
CA GLU A 619 13.98 25.27 22.68
C GLU A 619 13.39 23.91 22.25
N TYR A 620 14.21 22.86 22.27
CA TYR A 620 13.73 21.50 22.00
C TYR A 620 12.65 21.07 22.99
N ALA A 621 12.90 21.27 24.29
CA ALA A 621 11.92 20.95 25.33
C ALA A 621 10.61 21.74 25.15
N ARG A 622 10.72 23.04 24.82
CA ARG A 622 9.57 23.91 24.53
C ARG A 622 8.78 23.41 23.31
N HIS A 623 9.47 23.03 22.25
CA HIS A 623 8.85 22.51 21.03
C HIS A 623 8.09 21.21 21.32
N MET A 624 8.69 20.26 22.02
CA MET A 624 8.03 19.01 22.39
C MET A 624 6.81 19.26 23.28
N GLN A 625 6.90 20.21 24.21
CA GLN A 625 5.77 20.58 25.06
C GLN A 625 4.62 21.19 24.24
N GLN A 626 4.92 22.05 23.27
CA GLN A 626 3.90 22.61 22.36
C GLN A 626 3.15 21.53 21.57
N LEU A 627 3.83 20.45 21.14
CA LEU A 627 3.20 19.33 20.46
C LEU A 627 2.26 18.56 21.40
N ARG A 628 2.67 18.32 22.64
CA ARG A 628 1.88 17.66 23.67
C ARG A 628 0.63 18.48 24.04
N ASP A 629 0.81 19.78 24.24
CA ASP A 629 -0.29 20.71 24.55
C ASP A 629 -1.32 20.75 23.42
N LYS A 630 -0.84 20.85 22.16
CA LYS A 630 -1.73 20.87 20.99
C LYS A 630 -2.43 19.51 20.80
N GLY A 631 -1.74 18.39 21.02
CA GLY A 631 -2.36 17.07 21.03
C GLY A 631 -3.48 16.96 22.05
N THR A 632 -3.25 17.44 23.27
CA THR A 632 -4.25 17.48 24.35
C THR A 632 -5.46 18.37 23.98
N GLU A 633 -5.22 19.53 23.36
CA GLU A 633 -6.27 20.42 22.87
C GLU A 633 -7.12 19.73 21.80
N ILE A 634 -6.50 19.06 20.81
CA ILE A 634 -7.19 18.31 19.75
C ILE A 634 -8.04 17.20 20.35
N ILE A 635 -7.50 16.41 21.29
CA ILE A 635 -8.23 15.35 22.00
C ILE A 635 -9.48 15.93 22.68
N ALA A 636 -9.32 17.02 23.44
CA ALA A 636 -10.43 17.65 24.14
C ALA A 636 -11.50 18.20 23.18
N GLN A 637 -11.08 18.77 22.04
CA GLN A 637 -12.01 19.27 21.02
C GLN A 637 -12.75 18.12 20.35
N ALA A 638 -12.03 17.07 19.92
CA ALA A 638 -12.63 15.90 19.28
C ALA A 638 -13.68 15.23 20.18
N ARG A 639 -13.38 15.09 21.48
CA ARG A 639 -14.32 14.56 22.49
C ARG A 639 -15.57 15.43 22.63
N ARG A 640 -15.45 16.76 22.66
CA ARG A 640 -16.61 17.67 22.68
C ARG A 640 -17.48 17.55 21.44
N GLU A 641 -16.85 17.33 20.28
CA GLU A 641 -17.55 17.19 19.00
C GLU A 641 -18.04 15.74 18.74
N GLY A 642 -17.78 14.80 19.64
CA GLY A 642 -18.15 13.39 19.49
C GLY A 642 -17.41 12.68 18.33
N ARG A 643 -16.25 13.18 17.94
CA ARG A 643 -15.41 12.62 16.88
C ARG A 643 -14.50 11.52 17.42
N ARG A 644 -14.21 10.55 16.58
CA ARG A 644 -13.13 9.60 16.85
C ARG A 644 -11.78 10.29 16.73
N ILE A 645 -10.80 9.73 17.43
CA ILE A 645 -9.43 10.21 17.43
C ILE A 645 -8.54 9.11 16.87
N ILE A 646 -7.79 9.41 15.83
CA ILE A 646 -6.81 8.50 15.25
C ILE A 646 -5.41 8.95 15.66
N VAL A 647 -4.72 8.06 16.35
CA VAL A 647 -3.28 8.19 16.57
C VAL A 647 -2.60 7.69 15.30
N LEU A 648 -2.21 8.62 14.42
CA LEU A 648 -1.43 8.32 13.23
C LEU A 648 0.02 8.14 13.67
N ALA A 649 0.40 6.90 13.92
CA ALA A 649 1.64 6.54 14.57
C ALA A 649 2.74 6.22 13.56
N GLY A 650 3.89 6.81 13.74
CA GLY A 650 5.01 6.64 12.83
C GLY A 650 6.35 7.04 13.46
N ARG A 651 7.10 7.81 12.73
CA ARG A 651 8.37 8.39 13.16
C ARG A 651 8.35 9.88 12.85
N PRO A 652 9.19 10.71 13.49
CA PRO A 652 9.15 12.16 13.29
C PRO A 652 9.16 12.61 11.83
N TYR A 653 9.88 11.91 10.96
CA TYR A 653 9.96 12.21 9.54
C TYR A 653 8.76 11.71 8.70
N HIS A 654 7.81 10.98 9.29
CA HIS A 654 6.56 10.62 8.61
C HIS A 654 5.59 11.82 8.47
N VAL A 655 5.92 12.95 9.06
CA VAL A 655 5.20 14.22 8.84
C VAL A 655 5.53 14.85 7.49
N ASP A 656 6.64 14.47 6.86
CA ASP A 656 7.06 14.98 5.55
C ASP A 656 5.97 14.74 4.49
N PRO A 657 5.60 15.76 3.68
CA PRO A 657 4.50 15.63 2.72
C PRO A 657 4.72 14.56 1.63
N GLU A 658 5.97 14.30 1.23
CA GLU A 658 6.27 13.25 0.24
C GLU A 658 6.28 11.85 0.87
N VAL A 659 6.51 11.74 2.17
CA VAL A 659 6.44 10.48 2.93
C VAL A 659 5.01 10.18 3.37
N ASN A 660 4.30 11.17 3.90
CA ASN A 660 2.93 11.05 4.39
C ASN A 660 1.89 10.88 3.27
N HIS A 661 2.14 11.46 2.10
CA HIS A 661 1.23 11.48 0.95
C HIS A 661 -0.16 12.09 1.24
N GLY A 662 -0.37 12.80 2.36
CA GLY A 662 -1.65 13.38 2.77
C GLY A 662 -2.60 12.40 3.45
N ILE A 663 -2.07 11.35 4.09
CA ILE A 663 -2.86 10.36 4.86
C ILE A 663 -3.58 11.01 6.03
N ASP A 664 -2.96 11.95 6.72
CA ASP A 664 -3.57 12.80 7.75
C ASP A 664 -4.87 13.44 7.23
N GLN A 665 -4.82 14.05 6.06
CA GLN A 665 -5.98 14.69 5.43
C GLN A 665 -7.07 13.69 5.04
N LEU A 666 -6.70 12.48 4.62
CA LEU A 666 -7.67 11.42 4.33
C LEU A 666 -8.43 11.00 5.59
N ILE A 667 -7.75 10.92 6.74
CA ILE A 667 -8.37 10.59 8.02
C ILE A 667 -9.32 11.72 8.48
N ILE A 668 -8.91 12.98 8.37
CA ILE A 668 -9.76 14.14 8.66
C ILE A 668 -11.03 14.12 7.81
N ARG A 669 -10.96 13.76 6.53
CA ARG A 669 -12.12 13.61 5.64
C ARG A 669 -13.11 12.55 6.08
N GLN A 670 -12.65 11.52 6.79
CA GLN A 670 -13.53 10.50 7.39
C GLN A 670 -14.21 11.00 8.67
N GLY A 671 -13.99 12.25 9.07
CA GLY A 671 -14.62 12.88 10.23
C GLY A 671 -13.91 12.65 11.56
N ALA A 672 -12.70 12.07 11.56
CA ALA A 672 -11.89 11.88 12.75
C ALA A 672 -10.92 13.03 12.99
N ALA A 673 -10.38 13.13 14.20
CA ALA A 673 -9.23 13.97 14.53
C ALA A 673 -7.94 13.16 14.38
N VAL A 674 -6.82 13.83 14.05
CA VAL A 674 -5.51 13.21 13.89
C VAL A 674 -4.53 13.76 14.92
N ILE A 675 -3.93 12.85 15.68
CA ILE A 675 -2.80 13.13 16.58
C ILE A 675 -1.64 12.18 16.26
N SER A 676 -0.47 12.40 16.84
CA SER A 676 0.71 11.56 16.62
C SER A 676 1.15 10.86 17.91
N GLU A 677 1.98 9.82 17.76
CA GLU A 677 2.48 9.01 18.85
C GLU A 677 3.19 9.81 19.93
N ASP A 678 3.98 10.82 19.55
CA ASP A 678 4.74 11.66 20.47
C ASP A 678 3.89 12.63 21.29
N SER A 679 2.64 12.85 20.88
CA SER A 679 1.68 13.66 21.64
C SER A 679 1.00 12.91 22.79
N VAL A 680 1.07 11.57 22.81
CA VAL A 680 0.40 10.73 23.82
C VAL A 680 1.32 9.74 24.53
N SER A 681 2.46 9.36 23.95
CA SER A 681 3.38 8.36 24.53
C SER A 681 3.89 8.72 25.93
N TRP A 682 4.00 10.00 26.24
CA TRP A 682 4.47 10.50 27.53
C TRP A 682 3.48 10.25 28.70
N HIS A 683 2.26 9.81 28.42
CA HIS A 683 1.30 9.38 29.45
C HIS A 683 1.63 7.99 29.99
N GLU A 684 2.41 7.20 29.25
CA GLU A 684 2.76 5.84 29.61
C GLU A 684 4.09 5.77 30.35
N GLN A 685 4.21 4.74 31.16
CA GLN A 685 5.48 4.33 31.75
C GLN A 685 6.02 3.11 31.00
N LYS A 686 7.32 2.82 31.16
CA LYS A 686 7.91 1.61 30.61
C LYS A 686 7.15 0.37 31.07
N PHE A 687 6.81 -0.48 30.13
CA PHE A 687 6.15 -1.77 30.34
C PHE A 687 6.88 -2.89 29.60
N GLN A 688 6.54 -4.13 29.92
CA GLN A 688 7.15 -5.30 29.31
C GLN A 688 6.62 -5.50 27.90
N THR A 689 7.53 -5.73 26.95
CA THR A 689 7.26 -6.09 25.56
C THR A 689 7.77 -7.49 25.27
N SER A 690 7.24 -8.15 24.23
CA SER A 690 7.66 -9.50 23.82
C SER A 690 9.09 -9.50 23.24
N VAL A 691 9.55 -8.34 22.74
CA VAL A 691 10.88 -8.12 22.21
C VAL A 691 11.63 -7.07 23.01
N LEU A 692 12.98 -7.06 22.91
CA LEU A 692 13.80 -6.03 23.55
C LEU A 692 13.45 -4.66 22.98
N ASN A 693 12.92 -3.77 23.83
CA ASN A 693 12.48 -2.43 23.46
C ASN A 693 13.64 -1.43 23.51
N GLN A 694 14.45 -1.37 22.45
CA GLN A 694 15.72 -0.63 22.45
C GLN A 694 15.77 0.60 21.52
N TRP A 695 14.68 0.89 20.77
CA TRP A 695 14.66 1.96 19.77
C TRP A 695 13.70 3.08 20.19
N THR A 696 14.18 4.32 20.32
CA THR A 696 13.39 5.44 20.84
C THR A 696 12.05 5.61 20.14
N TYR A 697 12.05 5.70 18.82
CA TYR A 697 10.80 5.94 18.08
C TYR A 697 9.82 4.75 18.12
N HIS A 698 10.34 3.53 18.29
CA HIS A 698 9.51 2.34 18.43
C HIS A 698 8.93 2.24 19.84
N SER A 699 9.68 2.63 20.87
CA SER A 699 9.17 2.75 22.24
C SER A 699 7.97 3.69 22.32
N ARG A 700 8.00 4.81 21.59
CA ARG A 700 6.84 5.72 21.47
C ARG A 700 5.64 5.06 20.81
N LEU A 701 5.85 4.26 19.74
CA LEU A 701 4.78 3.52 19.07
C LEU A 701 4.08 2.55 20.04
N TYR A 702 4.86 1.79 20.79
CA TYR A 702 4.32 0.84 21.78
C TYR A 702 3.57 1.56 22.90
N ALA A 703 4.12 2.65 23.42
CA ALA A 703 3.45 3.48 24.42
C ALA A 703 2.14 4.07 23.88
N ALA A 704 2.14 4.60 22.66
CA ALA A 704 0.94 5.12 22.04
C ALA A 704 -0.13 4.02 21.80
N ALA A 705 0.30 2.81 21.41
CA ALA A 705 -0.60 1.66 21.27
C ALA A 705 -1.22 1.28 22.61
N LYS A 706 -0.42 1.23 23.68
CA LYS A 706 -0.90 0.97 25.04
C LYS A 706 -1.90 2.03 25.48
N TYR A 707 -1.59 3.31 25.28
CA TYR A 707 -2.49 4.41 25.59
C TYR A 707 -3.84 4.30 24.85
N CYS A 708 -3.84 3.88 23.57
CA CYS A 708 -5.07 3.64 22.82
C CYS A 708 -5.93 2.53 23.44
N THR A 709 -5.33 1.49 24.05
CA THR A 709 -6.12 0.41 24.69
C THR A 709 -6.92 0.90 25.89
N GLU A 710 -6.47 1.95 26.55
CA GLU A 710 -7.09 2.56 27.74
C GLU A 710 -8.11 3.65 27.38
N ASN A 711 -8.15 4.07 26.09
CA ASN A 711 -9.03 5.14 25.59
C ASN A 711 -9.99 4.61 24.52
N PRO A 712 -11.28 4.34 24.83
CA PRO A 712 -12.23 3.72 23.89
C PRO A 712 -12.49 4.52 22.61
N ASP A 713 -12.36 5.84 22.66
CA ASP A 713 -12.58 6.78 21.55
C ASP A 713 -11.37 6.98 20.66
N MET A 714 -10.23 6.32 20.98
CA MET A 714 -8.99 6.40 20.24
C MET A 714 -8.66 5.07 19.55
N ASP A 715 -8.16 5.15 18.32
CA ASP A 715 -7.64 4.01 17.57
C ASP A 715 -6.31 4.38 16.92
N LEU A 716 -5.43 3.39 16.73
CA LEU A 716 -4.11 3.60 16.19
C LEU A 716 -4.02 3.12 14.72
N VAL A 717 -3.46 3.97 13.88
CA VAL A 717 -3.10 3.65 12.49
C VAL A 717 -1.58 3.79 12.36
N GLN A 718 -0.88 2.69 12.08
CA GLN A 718 0.58 2.68 12.00
C GLN A 718 1.05 2.91 10.56
N LEU A 719 1.95 3.89 10.39
CA LEU A 719 2.67 4.13 9.14
C LEU A 719 3.93 3.27 9.12
N VAL A 720 4.11 2.48 8.07
CA VAL A 720 5.24 1.54 7.92
C VAL A 720 5.88 1.66 6.54
N SER A 721 7.20 1.47 6.46
CA SER A 721 7.93 1.44 5.20
C SER A 721 8.24 0.00 4.79
N PHE A 722 8.01 -0.34 3.53
CA PHE A 722 8.26 -1.69 3.00
C PHE A 722 9.73 -2.13 3.15
N GLY A 723 10.67 -1.19 2.93
CA GLY A 723 12.12 -1.45 3.06
C GLY A 723 12.65 -1.40 4.49
N CYS A 724 11.80 -1.17 5.51
CA CYS A 724 12.26 -1.04 6.90
C CYS A 724 12.25 -2.39 7.63
N GLY A 725 13.45 -2.95 7.90
CA GLY A 725 13.58 -4.19 8.66
C GLY A 725 13.08 -4.09 10.10
N LEU A 726 13.13 -2.91 10.73
CA LEU A 726 12.62 -2.69 12.08
C LEU A 726 11.09 -2.72 12.12
N ASP A 727 10.41 -2.28 11.05
CA ASP A 727 8.94 -2.35 10.99
C ASP A 727 8.43 -3.79 11.01
N ALA A 728 9.21 -4.76 10.53
CA ALA A 728 8.85 -6.16 10.58
C ALA A 728 8.63 -6.67 12.04
N VAL A 729 9.39 -6.12 13.00
CA VAL A 729 9.25 -6.43 14.43
C VAL A 729 8.21 -5.52 15.09
N THR A 730 8.29 -4.22 14.80
CA THR A 730 7.44 -3.20 15.43
C THR A 730 5.97 -3.40 15.13
N THR A 731 5.64 -3.85 13.92
CA THR A 731 4.23 -4.11 13.53
C THR A 731 3.62 -5.25 14.31
N ASP A 732 4.37 -6.30 14.59
CA ASP A 732 3.87 -7.45 15.33
C ASP A 732 3.66 -7.08 16.80
N GLU A 733 4.63 -6.44 17.45
CA GLU A 733 4.49 -5.99 18.84
C GLU A 733 3.33 -4.98 19.00
N THR A 734 3.22 -3.99 18.11
CA THR A 734 2.12 -3.02 18.15
C THR A 734 0.76 -3.70 18.00
N ARG A 735 0.67 -4.71 17.13
CA ARG A 735 -0.54 -5.51 16.93
C ARG A 735 -0.91 -6.27 18.19
N GLU A 736 0.04 -6.96 18.81
CA GLU A 736 -0.17 -7.71 20.04
C GLU A 736 -0.69 -6.82 21.17
N ILE A 737 -0.09 -5.64 21.38
CA ILE A 737 -0.53 -4.67 22.37
C ILE A 737 -2.00 -4.25 22.11
N LEU A 738 -2.34 -3.88 20.87
CA LEU A 738 -3.67 -3.43 20.51
C LEU A 738 -4.71 -4.55 20.64
N GLN A 739 -4.40 -5.75 20.17
CA GLN A 739 -5.29 -6.91 20.24
C GLN A 739 -5.54 -7.33 21.69
N ALA A 740 -4.52 -7.31 22.56
CA ALA A 740 -4.69 -7.55 23.99
C ALA A 740 -5.69 -6.57 24.64
N GLY A 741 -5.80 -5.34 24.12
CA GLY A 741 -6.77 -4.33 24.52
C GLY A 741 -8.06 -4.35 23.68
N SER A 742 -8.33 -5.40 22.91
CA SER A 742 -9.51 -5.52 22.02
C SER A 742 -9.65 -4.37 21.01
N LYS A 743 -8.53 -3.77 20.58
CA LYS A 743 -8.48 -2.73 19.55
C LYS A 743 -8.17 -3.33 18.17
N LEU A 744 -8.68 -2.68 17.13
CA LEU A 744 -8.30 -3.01 15.76
C LEU A 744 -6.88 -2.53 15.46
N TYR A 745 -6.10 -3.36 14.77
CA TYR A 745 -4.81 -2.97 14.25
C TYR A 745 -4.92 -2.60 12.76
N THR A 746 -4.50 -1.39 12.43
CA THR A 746 -4.47 -0.93 11.03
C THR A 746 -3.08 -0.43 10.67
N GLN A 747 -2.52 -1.02 9.61
CA GLN A 747 -1.21 -0.70 9.07
C GLN A 747 -1.34 -0.07 7.69
N LEU A 748 -0.68 1.06 7.47
CA LEU A 748 -0.57 1.72 6.16
C LEU A 748 0.87 1.72 5.69
N LYS A 749 1.12 1.13 4.52
CA LYS A 749 2.44 1.15 3.90
C LYS A 749 2.65 2.46 3.17
N ILE A 750 3.75 3.14 3.51
CA ILE A 750 4.21 4.37 2.88
C ILE A 750 5.52 4.09 2.17
N ASP A 751 5.57 4.30 0.88
CA ASP A 751 6.73 4.03 0.03
C ASP A 751 6.83 5.11 -1.06
N GLU A 752 7.84 4.99 -1.92
CA GLU A 752 8.09 5.89 -3.05
C GLU A 752 6.89 6.05 -3.99
N ILE A 753 6.11 4.99 -4.17
CA ILE A 753 4.87 5.00 -4.95
C ILE A 753 3.75 4.52 -4.02
N THR A 754 2.93 5.44 -3.54
CA THR A 754 1.80 5.10 -2.67
C THR A 754 0.50 5.13 -3.45
N ASN A 755 -0.19 4.01 -3.44
CA ASN A 755 -1.56 3.92 -3.94
C ASN A 755 -2.53 4.45 -2.87
N LEU A 756 -2.92 5.71 -2.98
CA LEU A 756 -3.86 6.33 -2.05
C LEU A 756 -5.27 5.71 -2.10
N GLY A 757 -5.63 5.06 -3.19
CA GLY A 757 -6.88 4.29 -3.28
C GLY A 757 -6.92 3.16 -2.26
N ALA A 758 -5.83 2.39 -2.17
CA ALA A 758 -5.66 1.34 -1.19
C ALA A 758 -5.68 1.85 0.26
N VAL A 759 -4.98 2.96 0.51
CA VAL A 759 -4.98 3.62 1.81
C VAL A 759 -6.41 4.04 2.21
N ASN A 760 -7.15 4.65 1.29
CA ASN A 760 -8.52 5.08 1.53
C ASN A 760 -9.45 3.89 1.82
N ILE A 761 -9.31 2.78 1.09
CA ILE A 761 -10.09 1.55 1.36
C ILE A 761 -9.80 1.03 2.77
N ARG A 762 -8.53 0.95 3.18
CA ARG A 762 -8.16 0.50 4.53
C ARG A 762 -8.73 1.40 5.62
N LEU A 763 -8.65 2.72 5.46
CA LEU A 763 -9.21 3.68 6.41
C LEU A 763 -10.73 3.56 6.48
N ARG A 764 -11.43 3.50 5.33
CA ARG A 764 -12.88 3.32 5.30
C ARG A 764 -13.32 1.99 5.91
N SER A 765 -12.56 0.92 5.69
CA SER A 765 -12.81 -0.38 6.31
C SER A 765 -12.63 -0.34 7.82
N LEU A 766 -11.59 0.34 8.32
CA LEU A 766 -11.41 0.59 9.75
C LEU A 766 -12.62 1.32 10.34
N PHE A 767 -13.03 2.44 9.73
CA PHE A 767 -14.17 3.22 10.23
C PHE A 767 -15.48 2.41 10.21
N ALA A 768 -15.72 1.62 9.15
CA ALA A 768 -16.90 0.76 9.08
C ALA A 768 -16.90 -0.31 10.19
N ALA A 769 -15.77 -0.99 10.41
CA ALA A 769 -15.64 -1.97 11.51
C ALA A 769 -15.82 -1.34 12.91
N LEU A 770 -15.33 -0.11 13.07
CA LEU A 770 -15.52 0.62 14.33
C LEU A 770 -16.98 1.07 14.58
N GLU A 771 -17.73 1.35 13.51
CA GLU A 771 -19.17 1.65 13.59
C GLU A 771 -19.99 0.41 13.92
N GLU A 772 -19.72 -0.73 13.27
CA GLU A 772 -20.38 -2.02 13.57
C GLU A 772 -20.19 -2.41 15.04
N ARG A 773 -18.94 -2.38 15.54
CA ARG A 773 -18.67 -2.66 16.98
C ARG A 773 -19.39 -1.71 17.95
N LYS A 774 -19.76 -0.51 17.52
CA LYS A 774 -20.50 0.45 18.33
C LYS A 774 -22.01 0.15 18.32
N GLU A 775 -22.54 -0.37 17.22
CA GLU A 775 -23.94 -0.79 17.10
C GLU A 775 -24.20 -2.08 17.89
N ASP A 776 -23.29 -3.04 17.87
CA ASP A 776 -23.39 -4.31 18.61
C ASP A 776 -23.30 -4.15 20.14
N LYS A 777 -22.71 -3.04 20.63
CA LYS A 777 -22.63 -2.72 22.07
C LYS A 777 -23.81 -1.92 22.59
N LYS A 778 -24.75 -1.50 21.73
CA LYS A 778 -25.99 -0.84 22.08
C LYS A 778 -27.17 -1.83 22.12
#